data_e6960c832a330cd8b422734fd7c89fb7
#
_entry.id   e6960c832a330cd8b422734fd7c89fb7
#
_cell.length_a   1.000
_cell.length_b   1.000
_cell.length_c   1.000
_cell.angle_alpha   90.00
_cell.angle_beta   90.00
_cell.angle_gamma   90.00
#
_symmetry.space_group_name_H-M   'P 1'
#
loop_
_entity.id
_entity.type
_entity.pdbx_description
1 polymer ?
#
loop_
_entity_poly.entity_id
_entity_poly.type
_entity_poly.pdbx_seq_one_letter_code
_entity_poly.pdbx_strand_id
1 'polypeptide(L)'
;MREAYFRQASAILPCLLMLSLIPAWCETSAAQERARKEPPTPGPMLAQGRITLDTPEFTLDLVRSSQTVAGLKPKAAPAFDFTPGDLIVERSKDGYYHLGDLNLRVRIGSSDEWKNYSTAVVRQPVIALPASGAVLAAADLSPTLPADIPLQISRTWALEEGKLVLRFALKNKTREPVQVGALGIPMVFNNVLNDRSLEEAHAKCSFYDPYIGEDAGYLQVTRLNGHGPALLVLPDGQTPFEAYGPILSQGRTRGKDPGPIFTDPTPRWVTFEGFYDWMVHTKAFAEHEWNSAQQWNPPTSLTLAPGESKMYGLKFVVADSIRGIEQTLTENHRPVAIGIPGYVLPMDIDAQLFLKYAKGIKSLVVEPGGAITIGKRDVPSLGWKAYELKGNSWGRARLTITYEDGLVQTIQYFVVKPAAEAVANMGSFLTTKQWFVDPKDPFHRSPSVMSYDRETNQIVTQDSRVWIAGLGDEGGSGSWLASIMKQLGQPNNEELHKIQHFVDGVLWGGLQFRDGPHQYGVRKSLFYYQPDQLPPNYYRHDFDWSSWTSWSMKTSERVDRSYNYPHVAAAYWVLYRLARNNQGLVTDHPWDWYLTHAYETSLAMTKFADGLAVFGQMEGSIFVQILADLKREGMTVEAANLEARMQTRANRWKAEAYPFGSEMPWDSTGQEEVYAWMKYFDYQDKAEVTLDAVLGYDPTIPHWGYNGSARRYWDFVFAAKYRRLERQLHHYGSGLNAIPVLAEYREHPGDFYLLRVGYGGTMGTLTDIDREGFLAPAFHSFPDMLKFDPLSGDNGPNFFGHAFNTATYIVRHPEFGWVAFGGNARVDGHTVKVAPLDSFRLRVYVAPLGLWLTLDAGKFESVEVDSKTGAVRVGLGGVTQFTSAARLRIEQPAKLQGVGIFRPVKPLQTERDAYVVPLEKGTTWVELIAVDILPAMNGRDSYGVPRWFCGNLWVPPTTALLHRRTTKRLYFRAIRP
;
A
#
# COMPACT_ATOMS: atom_id res chain seq x y z
N MET A 1 14.32 -37.86 47.88
CA MET A 1 13.64 -37.85 46.58
C MET A 1 12.21 -37.24 46.61
N ARG A 2 11.78 -36.57 47.68
CA ARG A 2 10.46 -35.90 47.79
C ARG A 2 10.55 -34.38 47.87
N GLU A 3 11.72 -33.81 48.02
CA GLU A 3 11.89 -32.32 48.04
C GLU A 3 12.25 -31.66 46.69
N ALA A 4 12.57 -32.47 45.64
CA ALA A 4 12.89 -31.96 44.33
C ALA A 4 11.66 -31.72 43.44
N TYR A 5 10.49 -32.25 43.79
CA TYR A 5 9.25 -32.11 43.02
C TYR A 5 8.43 -30.88 43.40
N PHE A 6 8.67 -30.26 44.56
CA PHE A 6 7.92 -29.08 44.99
C PHE A 6 8.55 -27.74 44.55
N ARG A 7 9.79 -27.75 44.02
CA ARG A 7 10.42 -26.53 43.47
C ARG A 7 10.16 -26.27 42.02
N GLN A 8 9.66 -27.24 41.26
CA GLN A 8 9.27 -27.02 39.84
C GLN A 8 7.80 -26.57 39.65
N ALA A 9 6.95 -26.80 40.64
CA ALA A 9 5.55 -26.35 40.60
C ALA A 9 5.37 -24.87 40.97
N SER A 10 6.36 -24.26 41.66
CA SER A 10 6.28 -22.84 42.05
C SER A 10 6.84 -21.84 41.00
N ALA A 11 7.47 -22.33 39.91
CA ALA A 11 7.98 -21.48 38.82
C ALA A 11 6.99 -21.32 37.66
N ILE A 12 5.89 -22.08 37.65
CA ILE A 12 4.87 -22.00 36.57
C ILE A 12 3.72 -21.03 36.92
N LEU A 13 3.52 -20.72 38.20
CA LEU A 13 2.45 -19.83 38.63
C LEU A 13 2.68 -18.31 38.34
N PRO A 14 3.91 -17.77 38.28
CA PRO A 14 4.12 -16.38 37.85
C PRO A 14 3.97 -16.13 36.35
N CYS A 15 4.15 -17.14 35.50
CA CYS A 15 3.94 -16.98 34.04
C CYS A 15 2.46 -16.95 33.65
N LEU A 16 1.58 -17.60 34.41
CA LEU A 16 0.13 -17.56 34.16
C LEU A 16 -0.56 -16.30 34.68
N LEU A 17 0.08 -15.56 35.57
CA LEU A 17 -0.44 -14.28 36.09
C LEU A 17 0.12 -13.06 35.36
N MET A 18 1.18 -13.21 34.55
CA MET A 18 1.62 -12.14 33.62
C MET A 18 0.92 -12.15 32.25
N LEU A 19 0.25 -13.24 31.92
CA LEU A 19 -0.63 -13.30 30.73
C LEU A 19 -1.97 -12.57 30.93
N SER A 20 -2.31 -12.16 32.14
CA SER A 20 -3.56 -11.45 32.44
C SER A 20 -3.46 -9.91 32.42
N LEU A 21 -2.33 -9.35 31.97
CA LEU A 21 -2.10 -7.89 31.85
C LEU A 21 -1.66 -7.44 30.45
N ILE A 22 -1.87 -8.24 29.44
CA ILE A 22 -1.92 -7.77 28.07
C ILE A 22 -3.17 -6.89 27.98
N PRO A 23 -3.07 -5.62 27.56
CA PRO A 23 -4.27 -4.78 27.44
C PRO A 23 -5.28 -5.50 26.57
N ALA A 24 -6.55 -5.40 26.91
CA ALA A 24 -7.72 -6.11 26.37
C ALA A 24 -7.89 -6.14 24.83
N TRP A 25 -6.91 -5.67 24.10
CA TRP A 25 -6.84 -5.65 22.65
C TRP A 25 -6.17 -6.89 22.03
N CYS A 26 -5.24 -7.54 22.72
CA CYS A 26 -4.75 -8.86 22.31
C CYS A 26 -5.62 -10.00 22.84
N GLU A 27 -6.32 -9.79 23.97
CA GLU A 27 -7.15 -10.86 24.57
C GLU A 27 -8.52 -11.00 23.88
N THR A 28 -8.95 -10.04 23.08
CA THR A 28 -10.20 -10.18 22.31
C THR A 28 -10.03 -10.90 20.99
N SER A 29 -8.82 -11.10 20.49
CA SER A 29 -8.57 -11.87 19.27
C SER A 29 -8.19 -13.33 19.51
N ALA A 30 -7.67 -13.65 20.71
CA ALA A 30 -7.35 -15.02 21.09
C ALA A 30 -8.23 -15.45 22.27
N ALA A 31 -9.18 -16.27 22.02
CA ALA A 31 -9.86 -17.09 23.02
C ALA A 31 -10.59 -16.33 24.15
N GLN A 32 -11.54 -15.46 23.83
CA GLN A 32 -12.79 -15.68 24.56
C GLN A 32 -13.23 -17.09 24.20
N GLU A 33 -13.14 -18.02 25.19
CA GLU A 33 -13.83 -19.30 25.10
C GLU A 33 -15.14 -19.07 24.39
N ARG A 34 -15.28 -19.67 23.21
CA ARG A 34 -16.58 -19.80 22.56
C ARG A 34 -17.45 -20.54 23.58
N ALA A 35 -18.10 -19.80 24.46
CA ALA A 35 -19.37 -20.27 24.94
C ALA A 35 -20.06 -20.76 23.68
N ARG A 36 -20.41 -22.04 23.59
CA ARG A 36 -21.12 -22.62 22.45
C ARG A 36 -22.38 -21.78 22.29
N LYS A 37 -22.24 -20.65 21.58
CA LYS A 37 -23.40 -19.92 21.06
C LYS A 37 -24.09 -20.95 20.21
N GLU A 38 -25.36 -21.19 20.48
CA GLU A 38 -26.20 -21.96 19.59
C GLU A 38 -25.93 -21.48 18.17
N PRO A 39 -25.77 -22.40 17.20
CA PRO A 39 -25.49 -21.99 15.83
C PRO A 39 -26.55 -20.96 15.41
N PRO A 40 -26.15 -19.84 14.82
CA PRO A 40 -27.06 -18.75 14.48
C PRO A 40 -28.21 -19.30 13.61
N THR A 41 -29.43 -18.97 13.97
CA THR A 41 -30.60 -19.42 13.24
C THR A 41 -30.66 -18.69 11.90
N PRO A 42 -30.82 -19.39 10.77
CA PRO A 42 -31.00 -18.74 9.47
C PRO A 42 -32.16 -17.74 9.48
N GLY A 43 -31.95 -16.55 8.91
CA GLY A 43 -33.05 -15.61 8.68
C GLY A 43 -34.11 -16.20 7.76
N PRO A 44 -35.36 -15.68 7.77
CA PRO A 44 -36.51 -16.27 7.08
C PRO A 44 -36.27 -16.41 5.57
N MET A 45 -35.48 -15.57 4.97
CA MET A 45 -35.12 -15.62 3.56
C MET A 45 -34.24 -16.83 3.23
N LEU A 46 -33.22 -17.11 4.04
CA LEU A 46 -32.32 -18.25 3.84
C LEU A 46 -33.00 -19.58 4.18
N ALA A 47 -33.98 -19.60 5.07
CA ALA A 47 -34.73 -20.80 5.45
C ALA A 47 -35.45 -21.48 4.25
N GLN A 48 -35.72 -20.73 3.17
CA GLN A 48 -36.24 -21.26 1.93
C GLN A 48 -35.20 -21.98 1.04
N GLY A 49 -33.92 -21.98 1.45
CA GLY A 49 -32.82 -22.65 0.78
C GLY A 49 -32.12 -21.83 -0.29
N ARG A 50 -31.27 -22.52 -1.05
CA ARG A 50 -30.42 -21.92 -2.10
C ARG A 50 -30.76 -22.49 -3.47
N ILE A 51 -30.38 -21.78 -4.52
CA ILE A 51 -30.31 -22.22 -5.91
C ILE A 51 -28.85 -22.24 -6.30
N THR A 52 -28.30 -23.40 -6.63
CA THR A 52 -26.94 -23.54 -7.13
C THR A 52 -26.98 -23.59 -8.66
N LEU A 53 -26.22 -22.71 -9.28
CA LEU A 53 -26.09 -22.56 -10.72
C LEU A 53 -24.65 -22.80 -11.13
N ASP A 54 -24.46 -23.68 -12.11
CA ASP A 54 -23.13 -24.01 -12.61
C ASP A 54 -22.87 -23.24 -13.90
N THR A 55 -21.76 -22.50 -13.93
CA THR A 55 -21.30 -21.73 -15.09
C THR A 55 -19.89 -22.17 -15.49
N PRO A 56 -19.38 -21.80 -16.65
CA PRO A 56 -18.01 -22.15 -17.05
C PRO A 56 -16.94 -21.66 -16.05
N GLU A 57 -17.11 -20.47 -15.47
CA GLU A 57 -16.11 -19.88 -14.58
C GLU A 57 -16.46 -19.97 -13.09
N PHE A 58 -17.74 -20.13 -12.74
CA PHE A 58 -18.20 -20.09 -11.35
C PHE A 58 -19.17 -21.20 -10.99
N THR A 59 -19.19 -21.57 -9.72
CA THR A 59 -20.39 -22.07 -9.05
C THR A 59 -21.02 -20.88 -8.32
N LEU A 60 -22.24 -20.50 -8.76
CA LEU A 60 -23.02 -19.40 -8.22
C LEU A 60 -24.14 -19.97 -7.32
N ASP A 61 -24.08 -19.61 -6.04
CA ASP A 61 -25.18 -19.91 -5.11
C ASP A 61 -26.02 -18.64 -4.91
N LEU A 62 -27.34 -18.74 -5.16
CA LEU A 62 -28.30 -17.66 -4.87
C LEU A 62 -29.19 -18.08 -3.70
N VAL A 63 -29.54 -17.14 -2.85
CA VAL A 63 -30.63 -17.29 -1.86
C VAL A 63 -31.95 -17.48 -2.66
N ARG A 64 -32.66 -18.58 -2.47
CA ARG A 64 -33.84 -18.93 -3.30
C ARG A 64 -34.90 -17.84 -3.32
N SER A 65 -35.21 -17.26 -2.17
CA SER A 65 -36.29 -16.29 -2.01
C SER A 65 -35.94 -14.87 -2.49
N SER A 66 -34.68 -14.47 -2.43
CA SER A 66 -34.21 -13.14 -2.85
C SER A 66 -33.46 -13.13 -4.17
N GLN A 67 -32.97 -14.30 -4.63
CA GLN A 67 -32.04 -14.45 -5.75
C GLN A 67 -30.82 -13.52 -5.67
N THR A 68 -30.43 -13.09 -4.45
CA THR A 68 -29.15 -12.43 -4.17
C THR A 68 -28.06 -13.48 -3.95
N VAL A 69 -26.78 -13.10 -4.09
CA VAL A 69 -25.66 -14.05 -4.03
C VAL A 69 -25.46 -14.56 -2.60
N ALA A 70 -25.40 -15.87 -2.46
CA ALA A 70 -25.02 -16.59 -1.24
C ALA A 70 -23.61 -17.18 -1.32
N GLY A 71 -23.05 -17.28 -2.51
CA GLY A 71 -21.68 -17.73 -2.79
C GLY A 71 -21.31 -17.56 -4.25
N LEU A 72 -20.06 -17.17 -4.51
CA LEU A 72 -19.48 -17.00 -5.84
C LEU A 72 -18.08 -17.64 -5.88
N LYS A 73 -18.05 -18.92 -6.25
CA LYS A 73 -16.82 -19.72 -6.17
C LYS A 73 -16.21 -19.92 -7.56
N PRO A 74 -14.98 -19.51 -7.79
CA PRO A 74 -14.34 -19.72 -9.10
C PRO A 74 -14.03 -21.20 -9.33
N LYS A 75 -14.26 -21.71 -10.53
CA LYS A 75 -13.94 -23.09 -10.90
C LYS A 75 -12.44 -23.41 -10.79
N ALA A 76 -11.59 -22.41 -11.05
CA ALA A 76 -10.14 -22.55 -10.91
C ALA A 76 -9.68 -22.70 -9.45
N ALA A 77 -10.50 -22.30 -8.46
CA ALA A 77 -10.21 -22.45 -7.03
C ALA A 77 -11.51 -22.69 -6.25
N PRO A 78 -12.14 -23.88 -6.36
CA PRO A 78 -13.50 -24.12 -5.86
C PRO A 78 -13.63 -24.10 -4.32
N ALA A 79 -12.53 -24.19 -3.61
CA ALA A 79 -12.50 -24.02 -2.15
C ALA A 79 -12.58 -22.56 -1.70
N PHE A 80 -12.39 -21.60 -2.61
CA PHE A 80 -12.43 -20.18 -2.34
C PHE A 80 -13.78 -19.57 -2.73
N ASP A 81 -14.29 -18.65 -1.94
CA ASP A 81 -15.52 -17.90 -2.21
C ASP A 81 -15.21 -16.41 -2.22
N PHE A 82 -15.43 -15.74 -3.34
CA PHE A 82 -15.22 -14.30 -3.44
C PHE A 82 -16.19 -13.49 -2.57
N THR A 83 -17.32 -14.08 -2.18
CA THR A 83 -18.31 -13.44 -1.31
C THR A 83 -18.20 -13.99 0.12
N PRO A 84 -18.72 -13.30 1.15
CA PRO A 84 -18.74 -13.82 2.53
C PRO A 84 -19.81 -14.91 2.71
N GLY A 85 -19.73 -15.97 1.88
CA GLY A 85 -20.71 -17.07 1.87
C GLY A 85 -20.63 -17.96 3.10
N ASP A 86 -19.50 -18.02 3.78
CA ASP A 86 -19.32 -18.68 5.07
C ASP A 86 -20.04 -17.95 6.24
N LEU A 87 -20.37 -16.67 6.05
CA LEU A 87 -21.11 -15.83 6.99
C LEU A 87 -22.56 -15.60 6.56
N ILE A 88 -23.05 -16.36 5.57
CA ILE A 88 -24.36 -16.09 4.97
C ILE A 88 -25.52 -16.23 5.98
N VAL A 89 -25.37 -17.04 7.02
CA VAL A 89 -26.41 -17.23 8.03
C VAL A 89 -26.59 -15.95 8.85
N GLU A 90 -25.52 -15.32 9.29
CA GLU A 90 -25.54 -14.04 9.98
C GLU A 90 -26.02 -12.92 9.08
N ARG A 91 -25.63 -12.98 7.79
CA ARG A 91 -25.94 -12.00 6.77
C ARG A 91 -27.34 -12.17 6.17
N SER A 92 -28.01 -13.29 6.41
CA SER A 92 -29.33 -13.59 5.84
C SER A 92 -30.50 -12.89 6.54
N LYS A 93 -30.22 -12.08 7.58
CA LYS A 93 -31.22 -11.25 8.26
C LYS A 93 -31.69 -10.12 7.35
N ASP A 94 -32.88 -9.60 7.67
CA ASP A 94 -33.48 -8.51 6.92
C ASP A 94 -32.62 -7.23 7.00
N GLY A 95 -32.56 -6.50 5.89
CA GLY A 95 -31.81 -5.21 5.82
C GLY A 95 -30.30 -5.35 5.55
N TYR A 96 -29.79 -6.54 5.25
CA TYR A 96 -28.38 -6.73 4.90
C TYR A 96 -28.16 -6.59 3.40
N TYR A 97 -27.08 -5.89 3.04
CA TYR A 97 -26.67 -5.80 1.63
C TYR A 97 -26.03 -7.11 1.16
N HIS A 98 -26.36 -7.50 -0.08
CA HIS A 98 -25.76 -8.62 -0.78
C HIS A 98 -25.47 -8.22 -2.23
N LEU A 99 -24.55 -8.92 -2.86
CA LEU A 99 -24.36 -8.79 -4.30
C LEU A 99 -25.67 -9.20 -5.01
N GLY A 100 -26.19 -8.30 -5.84
CA GLY A 100 -27.51 -8.41 -6.46
C GLY A 100 -28.59 -7.51 -5.84
N ASP A 101 -28.29 -6.75 -4.79
CA ASP A 101 -29.14 -5.64 -4.32
C ASP A 101 -28.93 -4.38 -5.18
N LEU A 102 -29.81 -3.37 -4.99
CA LEU A 102 -29.80 -2.12 -5.73
C LEU A 102 -30.19 -0.95 -4.82
N ASN A 103 -29.47 0.15 -4.92
CA ASN A 103 -29.73 1.40 -4.23
C ASN A 103 -30.07 2.52 -5.23
N LEU A 104 -31.08 3.32 -4.94
CA LEU A 104 -31.59 4.34 -5.86
C LEU A 104 -31.96 5.62 -5.13
N ARG A 105 -31.77 6.78 -5.81
CA ARG A 105 -32.43 8.06 -5.48
C ARG A 105 -33.19 8.52 -6.71
N VAL A 106 -34.48 8.74 -6.54
CA VAL A 106 -35.36 9.14 -7.64
C VAL A 106 -36.23 10.32 -7.25
N ARG A 107 -36.64 11.12 -8.27
CA ARG A 107 -37.67 12.14 -8.14
C ARG A 107 -38.62 12.09 -9.33
N ILE A 108 -39.85 12.59 -9.15
CA ILE A 108 -40.95 12.53 -10.13
C ILE A 108 -41.28 13.94 -10.61
N GLY A 109 -41.47 14.10 -11.91
CA GLY A 109 -41.90 15.36 -12.53
C GLY A 109 -40.97 16.53 -12.18
N SER A 110 -41.54 17.58 -11.65
CA SER A 110 -40.81 18.79 -11.21
C SER A 110 -40.44 18.82 -9.74
N SER A 111 -40.53 17.69 -9.03
CA SER A 111 -40.10 17.63 -7.61
C SER A 111 -38.62 17.90 -7.46
N ASP A 112 -38.26 18.73 -6.47
CA ASP A 112 -36.88 18.96 -6.10
C ASP A 112 -36.36 17.94 -5.06
N GLU A 113 -37.28 17.14 -4.48
CA GLU A 113 -36.92 16.16 -3.43
C GLU A 113 -36.53 14.80 -3.99
N TRP A 114 -35.34 14.33 -3.61
CA TRP A 114 -34.88 12.98 -3.90
C TRP A 114 -35.40 11.99 -2.86
N LYS A 115 -36.07 10.95 -3.30
CA LYS A 115 -36.49 9.83 -2.45
C LYS A 115 -35.51 8.65 -2.57
N ASN A 116 -35.12 8.09 -1.43
CA ASN A 116 -34.21 6.95 -1.34
C ASN A 116 -34.97 5.62 -1.37
N TYR A 117 -34.46 4.67 -2.15
CA TYR A 117 -34.99 3.30 -2.23
C TYR A 117 -33.83 2.31 -2.22
N SER A 118 -34.00 1.16 -1.53
CA SER A 118 -33.04 0.08 -1.48
C SER A 118 -33.75 -1.26 -1.40
N THR A 119 -33.30 -2.24 -2.19
CA THR A 119 -33.80 -3.63 -2.12
C THR A 119 -33.30 -4.38 -0.89
N ALA A 120 -32.30 -3.83 -0.18
CA ALA A 120 -31.72 -4.43 1.02
C ALA A 120 -32.54 -4.17 2.29
N VAL A 121 -33.39 -3.13 2.32
CA VAL A 121 -34.09 -2.70 3.55
C VAL A 121 -35.26 -3.63 3.87
N VAL A 122 -36.08 -3.95 2.87
CA VAL A 122 -37.27 -4.81 3.03
C VAL A 122 -36.96 -6.19 2.43
N ARG A 123 -36.70 -7.17 3.28
CA ARG A 123 -36.38 -8.54 2.88
C ARG A 123 -37.63 -9.40 2.71
N GLN A 124 -38.40 -9.08 1.69
CA GLN A 124 -39.51 -9.93 1.23
C GLN A 124 -39.09 -10.82 0.07
N PRO A 125 -39.67 -12.01 -0.10
CA PRO A 125 -39.42 -12.83 -1.27
C PRO A 125 -39.71 -12.08 -2.56
N VAL A 126 -38.79 -12.16 -3.53
CA VAL A 126 -38.98 -11.60 -4.87
C VAL A 126 -40.00 -12.46 -5.64
N ILE A 127 -40.62 -11.89 -6.66
CA ILE A 127 -41.46 -12.64 -7.57
C ILE A 127 -40.55 -13.23 -8.66
N ALA A 128 -40.37 -14.56 -8.65
CA ALA A 128 -39.57 -15.24 -9.68
C ALA A 128 -40.23 -15.07 -11.05
N LEU A 129 -39.41 -14.66 -12.02
CA LEU A 129 -39.81 -14.59 -13.43
C LEU A 129 -39.32 -15.81 -14.20
N PRO A 130 -39.91 -16.15 -15.35
CA PRO A 130 -39.45 -17.28 -16.18
C PRO A 130 -37.96 -17.11 -16.55
N ALA A 131 -37.22 -18.19 -16.37
CA ALA A 131 -35.81 -18.28 -16.76
C ALA A 131 -35.72 -19.31 -17.92
N SER A 132 -35.15 -18.92 -19.05
CA SER A 132 -34.94 -19.79 -20.20
C SER A 132 -33.75 -19.32 -21.05
N GLY A 133 -33.16 -20.26 -21.78
CA GLY A 133 -32.01 -19.96 -22.64
C GLY A 133 -30.78 -19.48 -21.80
N ALA A 134 -30.28 -18.31 -22.10
CA ALA A 134 -29.16 -17.71 -21.39
C ALA A 134 -29.50 -17.19 -19.97
N VAL A 135 -30.78 -17.05 -19.64
CA VAL A 135 -31.24 -16.57 -18.34
C VAL A 135 -31.17 -17.69 -17.30
N LEU A 136 -30.35 -17.51 -16.29
CA LEU A 136 -30.15 -18.46 -15.20
C LEU A 136 -31.18 -18.27 -14.08
N ALA A 137 -31.49 -17.01 -13.75
CA ALA A 137 -32.52 -16.63 -12.79
C ALA A 137 -33.01 -15.21 -13.08
N ALA A 138 -34.31 -14.98 -12.89
CA ALA A 138 -34.92 -13.67 -13.06
C ALA A 138 -35.95 -13.37 -11.96
N ALA A 139 -36.10 -12.11 -11.57
CA ALA A 139 -37.01 -11.69 -10.53
C ALA A 139 -37.58 -10.28 -10.74
N ASP A 140 -38.87 -10.09 -10.41
CA ASP A 140 -39.46 -8.79 -10.15
C ASP A 140 -39.13 -8.41 -8.68
N LEU A 141 -38.50 -7.26 -8.49
CA LEU A 141 -38.05 -6.77 -7.18
C LEU A 141 -39.09 -5.93 -6.43
N SER A 142 -40.30 -5.76 -7.01
CA SER A 142 -41.35 -4.93 -6.41
C SER A 142 -41.65 -5.25 -4.94
N PRO A 143 -41.65 -6.53 -4.47
CA PRO A 143 -41.89 -6.84 -3.06
C PRO A 143 -40.82 -6.37 -2.10
N THR A 144 -39.62 -6.11 -2.58
CA THR A 144 -38.47 -5.66 -1.77
C THR A 144 -38.40 -4.13 -1.63
N LEU A 145 -39.32 -3.41 -2.26
CA LEU A 145 -39.33 -1.97 -2.36
C LEU A 145 -40.66 -1.39 -1.81
N PRO A 146 -40.64 -0.15 -1.29
CA PRO A 146 -41.87 0.51 -0.88
C PRO A 146 -42.87 0.69 -2.03
N ALA A 147 -44.16 0.63 -1.73
CA ALA A 147 -45.22 0.69 -2.74
C ALA A 147 -45.24 2.00 -3.55
N ASP A 148 -44.71 3.10 -2.99
CA ASP A 148 -44.66 4.44 -3.62
C ASP A 148 -43.48 4.57 -4.63
N ILE A 149 -42.63 3.59 -4.78
CA ILE A 149 -41.55 3.65 -5.78
C ILE A 149 -42.16 3.89 -7.19
N PRO A 150 -41.62 4.86 -7.96
CA PRO A 150 -42.21 5.20 -9.28
C PRO A 150 -41.71 4.24 -10.40
N LEU A 151 -40.84 3.32 -10.07
CA LEU A 151 -40.20 2.38 -11.00
C LEU A 151 -40.68 0.96 -10.77
N GLN A 152 -40.87 0.20 -11.85
CA GLN A 152 -40.86 -1.26 -11.83
C GLN A 152 -39.41 -1.69 -12.07
N ILE A 153 -38.89 -2.59 -11.23
CA ILE A 153 -37.51 -3.04 -11.29
C ILE A 153 -37.46 -4.55 -11.36
N SER A 154 -36.78 -5.07 -12.36
CA SER A 154 -36.48 -6.51 -12.45
C SER A 154 -34.97 -6.75 -12.48
N ARG A 155 -34.56 -7.91 -11.98
CA ARG A 155 -33.17 -8.36 -11.99
C ARG A 155 -33.07 -9.66 -12.74
N THR A 156 -31.96 -9.82 -13.49
CA THR A 156 -31.65 -11.04 -14.25
C THR A 156 -30.20 -11.45 -14.02
N TRP A 157 -30.01 -12.74 -13.75
CA TRP A 157 -28.74 -13.43 -13.84
C TRP A 157 -28.72 -14.21 -15.14
N ALA A 158 -27.71 -14.02 -15.96
CA ALA A 158 -27.62 -14.64 -17.28
C ALA A 158 -26.20 -15.14 -17.56
N LEU A 159 -26.10 -16.01 -18.57
CA LEU A 159 -24.81 -16.46 -19.09
C LEU A 159 -24.69 -15.99 -20.55
N GLU A 160 -23.75 -15.08 -20.83
CA GLU A 160 -23.50 -14.55 -22.16
C GLU A 160 -22.04 -14.79 -22.56
N GLU A 161 -21.82 -15.39 -23.71
CA GLU A 161 -20.47 -15.76 -24.18
C GLU A 161 -19.66 -16.55 -23.13
N GLY A 162 -20.35 -17.34 -22.31
CA GLY A 162 -19.75 -18.12 -21.22
C GLY A 162 -19.45 -17.31 -19.93
N LYS A 163 -19.78 -16.02 -19.88
CA LYS A 163 -19.56 -15.15 -18.74
C LYS A 163 -20.84 -14.88 -17.95
N LEU A 164 -20.72 -14.80 -16.62
CA LEU A 164 -21.84 -14.47 -15.74
C LEU A 164 -22.16 -12.97 -15.84
N VAL A 165 -23.44 -12.64 -16.05
CA VAL A 165 -23.93 -11.27 -16.16
C VAL A 165 -25.09 -11.05 -15.18
N LEU A 166 -25.02 -9.92 -14.45
CA LEU A 166 -26.09 -9.39 -13.61
C LEU A 166 -26.69 -8.17 -14.30
N ARG A 167 -28.03 -8.12 -14.49
CA ARG A 167 -28.72 -6.96 -15.07
C ARG A 167 -29.90 -6.52 -14.22
N PHE A 168 -30.12 -5.20 -14.23
CA PHE A 168 -31.30 -4.55 -13.67
C PHE A 168 -32.02 -3.77 -14.78
N ALA A 169 -33.30 -4.04 -14.98
CA ALA A 169 -34.16 -3.27 -15.87
C ALA A 169 -35.05 -2.36 -15.01
N LEU A 170 -34.97 -1.05 -15.26
CA LEU A 170 -35.77 -0.03 -14.61
C LEU A 170 -36.80 0.49 -15.60
N LYS A 171 -38.09 0.46 -15.25
CA LYS A 171 -39.19 0.94 -16.09
C LYS A 171 -40.01 1.97 -15.31
N ASN A 172 -40.24 3.14 -15.90
CA ASN A 172 -41.14 4.14 -15.35
C ASN A 172 -42.59 3.63 -15.44
N LYS A 173 -43.24 3.43 -14.28
CA LYS A 173 -44.66 2.97 -14.21
C LYS A 173 -45.66 4.10 -13.99
N THR A 174 -45.16 5.33 -13.96
CA THR A 174 -45.97 6.53 -13.71
C THR A 174 -46.37 7.23 -15.01
N ARG A 175 -47.21 8.28 -14.89
CA ARG A 175 -47.61 9.13 -16.02
C ARG A 175 -46.72 10.37 -16.19
N GLU A 176 -45.76 10.56 -15.29
CA GLU A 176 -44.81 11.66 -15.28
C GLU A 176 -43.39 11.15 -15.51
N PRO A 177 -42.47 11.99 -16.04
CA PRO A 177 -41.06 11.62 -16.13
C PRO A 177 -40.49 11.32 -14.75
N VAL A 178 -39.67 10.28 -14.66
CA VAL A 178 -38.94 9.90 -13.45
C VAL A 178 -37.45 10.13 -13.67
N GLN A 179 -36.83 10.94 -12.82
CA GLN A 179 -35.40 11.12 -12.83
C GLN A 179 -34.74 10.20 -11.79
N VAL A 180 -33.75 9.41 -12.25
CA VAL A 180 -32.85 8.60 -11.41
C VAL A 180 -31.58 9.42 -11.22
N GLY A 181 -31.42 9.99 -10.05
CA GLY A 181 -30.28 10.86 -9.71
C GLY A 181 -29.14 10.13 -8.99
N ALA A 182 -29.41 8.94 -8.46
CA ALA A 182 -28.37 8.01 -8.02
C ALA A 182 -28.80 6.59 -8.31
N LEU A 183 -27.84 5.78 -8.77
CA LEU A 183 -27.99 4.34 -8.93
C LEU A 183 -26.69 3.69 -8.47
N GLY A 184 -26.78 2.87 -7.42
CA GLY A 184 -25.67 2.13 -6.83
C GLY A 184 -25.96 0.62 -6.81
N ILE A 185 -25.00 -0.18 -7.25
CA ILE A 185 -25.03 -1.64 -7.20
C ILE A 185 -24.05 -2.08 -6.12
N PRO A 186 -24.52 -2.64 -4.98
CA PRO A 186 -23.65 -3.08 -3.89
C PRO A 186 -22.62 -4.13 -4.33
N MET A 187 -21.36 -3.81 -4.16
CA MET A 187 -20.22 -4.69 -4.37
C MET A 187 -19.85 -5.33 -3.03
N VAL A 188 -20.30 -6.56 -2.82
CA VAL A 188 -20.13 -7.26 -1.55
C VAL A 188 -19.25 -8.48 -1.78
N PHE A 189 -17.97 -8.34 -1.38
CA PHE A 189 -16.98 -9.40 -1.45
C PHE A 189 -16.43 -9.73 -0.05
N ASN A 190 -15.65 -10.79 0.10
CA ASN A 190 -15.25 -11.32 1.41
C ASN A 190 -14.05 -10.55 2.00
N ASN A 191 -14.29 -9.30 2.41
CA ASN A 191 -13.35 -8.51 3.22
C ASN A 191 -13.72 -8.50 4.72
N VAL A 192 -14.51 -9.45 5.16
CA VAL A 192 -14.94 -9.57 6.55
C VAL A 192 -13.88 -10.35 7.32
N LEU A 193 -13.01 -9.62 8.02
CA LEU A 193 -11.81 -10.14 8.69
C LEU A 193 -12.04 -10.44 10.17
N ASN A 194 -13.14 -9.95 10.74
CA ASN A 194 -13.47 -10.08 12.15
C ASN A 194 -13.66 -11.55 12.56
N ASP A 195 -13.18 -11.90 13.75
CA ASP A 195 -13.24 -13.25 14.31
C ASP A 195 -12.51 -14.34 13.48
N ARG A 196 -11.57 -13.94 12.61
CA ARG A 196 -10.69 -14.83 11.86
C ARG A 196 -9.26 -14.76 12.37
N SER A 197 -8.56 -15.89 12.39
CA SER A 197 -7.11 -15.90 12.56
C SER A 197 -6.43 -15.27 11.32
N LEU A 198 -5.15 -14.88 11.43
CA LEU A 198 -4.37 -14.39 10.30
C LEU A 198 -4.36 -15.41 9.14
N GLU A 199 -4.17 -16.69 9.44
CA GLU A 199 -4.19 -17.76 8.45
C GLU A 199 -5.56 -17.92 7.77
N GLU A 200 -6.65 -17.89 8.53
CA GLU A 200 -8.01 -17.95 7.97
C GLU A 200 -8.34 -16.74 7.11
N ALA A 201 -7.93 -15.53 7.52
CA ALA A 201 -8.14 -14.33 6.74
C ALA A 201 -7.42 -14.40 5.39
N HIS A 202 -6.14 -14.78 5.37
CA HIS A 202 -5.37 -14.93 4.14
C HIS A 202 -5.90 -16.07 3.23
N ALA A 203 -6.44 -17.13 3.82
CA ALA A 203 -7.00 -18.23 3.06
C ALA A 203 -8.38 -17.94 2.47
N LYS A 204 -9.22 -17.12 3.14
CA LYS A 204 -10.65 -16.97 2.82
C LYS A 204 -11.06 -15.58 2.34
N CYS A 205 -10.32 -14.54 2.70
CA CYS A 205 -10.72 -13.17 2.42
C CYS A 205 -10.08 -12.61 1.14
N SER A 206 -10.63 -11.48 0.70
CA SER A 206 -10.19 -10.75 -0.49
C SER A 206 -10.19 -9.25 -0.23
N PHE A 207 -9.33 -8.55 -0.97
CA PHE A 207 -9.46 -7.11 -1.19
C PHE A 207 -10.11 -6.85 -2.54
N TYR A 208 -10.65 -5.65 -2.71
CA TYR A 208 -11.17 -5.22 -3.99
C TYR A 208 -10.93 -3.73 -4.21
N ASP A 209 -10.44 -3.42 -5.40
CA ASP A 209 -9.93 -2.11 -5.79
C ASP A 209 -10.64 -1.60 -7.03
N PRO A 210 -11.18 -0.36 -7.00
CA PRO A 210 -11.93 0.21 -8.11
C PRO A 210 -11.03 0.94 -9.10
N TYR A 211 -11.23 0.70 -10.37
CA TYR A 211 -10.88 1.64 -11.42
C TYR A 211 -12.12 2.46 -11.77
N ILE A 212 -12.22 3.67 -11.21
CA ILE A 212 -13.34 4.61 -11.42
C ILE A 212 -13.13 5.34 -12.76
N GLY A 213 -13.23 4.57 -13.86
CA GLY A 213 -12.79 4.94 -15.20
C GLY A 213 -13.93 5.16 -16.21
N GLU A 214 -15.13 5.54 -15.74
CA GLU A 214 -16.35 5.64 -16.56
C GLU A 214 -16.67 4.31 -17.26
N ASP A 215 -16.94 4.33 -18.60
CA ASP A 215 -17.23 3.11 -19.35
C ASP A 215 -16.07 2.10 -19.36
N ALA A 216 -14.82 2.56 -19.19
CA ALA A 216 -13.65 1.69 -19.06
C ALA A 216 -13.42 1.18 -17.65
N GLY A 217 -14.21 1.64 -16.69
CA GLY A 217 -14.07 1.27 -15.28
C GLY A 217 -14.23 -0.24 -15.03
N TYR A 218 -13.63 -0.71 -13.95
CA TYR A 218 -13.78 -2.08 -13.46
C TYR A 218 -13.50 -2.16 -11.96
N LEU A 219 -13.96 -3.23 -11.33
CA LEU A 219 -13.56 -3.59 -9.99
C LEU A 219 -12.72 -4.87 -10.07
N GLN A 220 -11.50 -4.85 -9.50
CA GLN A 220 -10.71 -6.06 -9.32
C GLN A 220 -10.83 -6.57 -7.90
N VAL A 221 -11.08 -7.87 -7.74
CA VAL A 221 -11.16 -8.57 -6.46
C VAL A 221 -10.04 -9.58 -6.39
N THR A 222 -9.10 -9.37 -5.48
CA THR A 222 -7.91 -10.20 -5.31
C THR A 222 -7.96 -10.93 -3.98
N ARG A 223 -7.44 -12.14 -3.92
CA ARG A 223 -7.33 -12.87 -2.67
C ARG A 223 -6.33 -12.17 -1.75
N LEU A 224 -6.59 -12.19 -0.45
CA LEU A 224 -5.75 -11.53 0.53
C LEU A 224 -4.31 -12.07 0.54
N ASN A 225 -4.11 -13.33 0.19
CA ASN A 225 -2.80 -13.94 0.04
C ASN A 225 -2.14 -13.68 -1.34
N GLY A 226 -2.81 -12.96 -2.24
CA GLY A 226 -2.30 -12.62 -3.58
C GLY A 226 -2.18 -13.77 -4.57
N HIS A 227 -2.41 -15.00 -4.15
CA HIS A 227 -2.20 -16.20 -4.95
C HIS A 227 -3.48 -16.72 -5.59
N GLY A 228 -3.41 -17.12 -6.87
CA GLY A 228 -4.50 -17.72 -7.63
C GLY A 228 -5.38 -16.71 -8.38
N PRO A 229 -6.62 -17.10 -8.76
CA PRO A 229 -7.45 -16.29 -9.63
C PRO A 229 -7.90 -14.99 -8.98
N ALA A 230 -8.00 -13.93 -9.80
CA ALA A 230 -8.65 -12.67 -9.48
C ALA A 230 -10.00 -12.57 -10.18
N LEU A 231 -10.97 -11.91 -9.55
CA LEU A 231 -12.26 -11.61 -10.15
C LEU A 231 -12.24 -10.17 -10.68
N LEU A 232 -12.74 -9.99 -11.90
CA LEU A 232 -13.04 -8.70 -12.48
C LEU A 232 -14.55 -8.50 -12.60
N VAL A 233 -15.04 -7.37 -12.12
CA VAL A 233 -16.39 -6.90 -12.40
C VAL A 233 -16.31 -5.80 -13.44
N LEU A 234 -16.92 -6.00 -14.60
CA LEU A 234 -16.85 -5.12 -15.76
C LEU A 234 -18.23 -4.54 -16.07
N PRO A 235 -18.32 -3.33 -16.67
CA PRO A 235 -19.59 -2.85 -17.17
C PRO A 235 -20.16 -3.77 -18.26
N ASP A 236 -21.46 -4.04 -18.21
CA ASP A 236 -22.25 -4.63 -19.28
C ASP A 236 -23.19 -3.57 -19.86
N GLY A 237 -23.09 -3.34 -21.17
CA GLY A 237 -23.80 -2.24 -21.80
C GLY A 237 -23.32 -0.86 -21.34
N GLN A 238 -24.24 0.09 -21.23
CA GLN A 238 -23.99 1.46 -20.74
C GLN A 238 -24.15 1.52 -19.21
N THR A 239 -23.16 1.00 -18.51
CA THR A 239 -23.13 0.96 -17.03
C THR A 239 -21.81 1.56 -16.54
N PRO A 240 -21.59 2.87 -16.72
CA PRO A 240 -20.33 3.51 -16.35
C PRO A 240 -20.04 3.39 -14.85
N PHE A 241 -18.74 3.45 -14.49
CA PHE A 241 -18.28 3.50 -13.11
C PHE A 241 -17.94 4.95 -12.75
N GLU A 242 -18.97 5.73 -12.42
CA GLU A 242 -18.87 7.16 -12.16
C GLU A 242 -18.25 7.46 -10.80
N ALA A 243 -18.59 6.67 -9.78
CA ALA A 243 -18.03 6.77 -8.43
C ALA A 243 -18.08 5.43 -7.69
N TYR A 244 -17.25 5.29 -6.66
CA TYR A 244 -17.23 4.17 -5.73
C TYR A 244 -17.68 4.67 -4.37
N GLY A 245 -18.97 4.49 -4.07
CA GLY A 245 -19.63 5.09 -2.92
C GLY A 245 -19.71 4.13 -1.73
N PRO A 246 -19.25 4.50 -0.51
CA PRO A 246 -19.43 3.64 0.66
C PRO A 246 -20.89 3.52 1.05
N ILE A 247 -21.29 2.30 1.43
CA ILE A 247 -22.63 2.04 2.00
C ILE A 247 -22.58 2.43 3.47
N LEU A 248 -23.01 3.66 3.77
CA LEU A 248 -22.92 4.26 5.09
C LEU A 248 -24.24 4.07 5.88
N SER A 249 -24.12 3.90 7.20
CA SER A 249 -25.23 4.00 8.13
C SER A 249 -25.72 5.45 8.22
N GLN A 250 -27.03 5.66 8.05
CA GLN A 250 -27.65 6.93 8.39
C GLN A 250 -27.84 7.00 9.92
N GLY A 251 -26.83 7.50 10.61
CA GLY A 251 -26.97 8.08 11.93
C GLY A 251 -27.36 7.17 13.10
N ARG A 252 -26.36 6.62 13.78
CA ARG A 252 -26.35 6.56 15.24
C ARG A 252 -25.09 7.24 15.72
N THR A 253 -25.19 8.50 16.04
CA THR A 253 -24.17 9.21 16.78
C THR A 253 -24.22 8.77 18.23
N ARG A 254 -23.20 8.11 18.72
CA ARG A 254 -22.92 8.05 20.16
C ARG A 254 -22.24 9.38 20.51
N GLY A 255 -23.02 10.33 21.02
CA GLY A 255 -22.48 11.63 21.39
C GLY A 255 -21.91 12.41 20.18
N LYS A 256 -20.63 12.81 20.25
CA LYS A 256 -19.92 13.51 19.15
C LYS A 256 -19.27 12.55 18.15
N ASP A 257 -19.28 11.25 18.40
CA ASP A 257 -18.71 10.26 17.49
C ASP A 257 -19.70 9.97 16.36
N PRO A 258 -19.25 9.95 15.10
CA PRO A 258 -20.07 9.41 14.02
C PRO A 258 -20.42 7.97 14.39
N GLY A 259 -21.71 7.63 14.32
CA GLY A 259 -22.17 6.28 14.61
C GLY A 259 -21.60 5.24 13.64
N PRO A 260 -21.98 3.95 13.75
CA PRO A 260 -21.52 2.93 12.82
C PRO A 260 -21.80 3.37 11.38
N ILE A 261 -20.78 3.36 10.57
CA ILE A 261 -20.75 3.91 9.22
C ILE A 261 -21.47 3.00 8.23
N PHE A 262 -21.58 1.70 8.57
CA PHE A 262 -22.18 0.69 7.71
C PHE A 262 -23.50 0.20 8.29
N THR A 263 -24.51 0.06 7.45
CA THR A 263 -25.82 -0.47 7.83
C THR A 263 -25.84 -1.99 7.90
N ASP A 264 -24.89 -2.66 7.26
CA ASP A 264 -24.76 -4.11 7.28
C ASP A 264 -24.29 -4.57 8.69
N PRO A 265 -25.09 -5.32 9.45
CA PRO A 265 -24.74 -5.76 10.79
C PRO A 265 -23.85 -7.04 10.82
N THR A 266 -23.27 -7.46 9.68
CA THR A 266 -22.24 -8.51 9.70
C THR A 266 -21.17 -8.13 10.71
N PRO A 267 -20.75 -9.04 11.60
CA PRO A 267 -19.73 -8.75 12.61
C PRO A 267 -18.47 -8.16 11.95
N ARG A 268 -18.10 -6.96 12.39
CA ARG A 268 -16.98 -6.19 11.86
C ARG A 268 -16.32 -5.39 12.97
N TRP A 269 -15.04 -5.24 12.84
CA TRP A 269 -14.24 -4.38 13.69
C TRP A 269 -13.62 -3.26 12.83
N VAL A 270 -12.87 -2.36 13.43
CA VAL A 270 -12.15 -1.29 12.72
C VAL A 270 -11.16 -1.79 11.64
N THR A 271 -11.03 -3.07 11.46
CA THR A 271 -10.02 -3.75 10.67
C THR A 271 -10.52 -4.22 9.30
N PHE A 272 -11.62 -3.69 8.79
CA PHE A 272 -12.08 -4.08 7.46
C PHE A 272 -12.49 -2.85 6.64
N GLU A 273 -12.48 -3.02 5.33
CA GLU A 273 -12.70 -1.92 4.40
C GLU A 273 -14.15 -1.43 4.32
N GLY A 274 -15.11 -2.31 4.53
CA GLY A 274 -16.52 -2.04 4.36
C GLY A 274 -17.07 -2.46 3.00
N PHE A 275 -18.33 -2.09 2.75
CA PHE A 275 -18.98 -2.35 1.49
C PHE A 275 -19.25 -1.06 0.74
N TYR A 276 -19.24 -1.15 -0.60
CA TYR A 276 -19.34 0.00 -1.48
C TYR A 276 -20.33 -0.29 -2.60
N ASP A 277 -20.92 0.78 -3.13
CA ASP A 277 -21.71 0.75 -4.35
C ASP A 277 -20.84 1.05 -5.58
N TRP A 278 -21.00 0.24 -6.63
CA TRP A 278 -20.70 0.66 -7.98
C TRP A 278 -21.73 1.70 -8.38
N MET A 279 -21.35 2.97 -8.40
CA MET A 279 -22.30 4.04 -8.71
C MET A 279 -22.27 4.38 -10.20
N VAL A 280 -23.43 4.22 -10.83
CA VAL A 280 -23.66 4.54 -12.24
C VAL A 280 -24.08 5.99 -12.43
N HIS A 281 -24.84 6.52 -11.47
CA HIS A 281 -25.29 7.92 -11.43
C HIS A 281 -25.08 8.48 -10.03
N THR A 282 -24.64 9.75 -9.95
CA THR A 282 -24.33 10.42 -8.67
C THR A 282 -24.92 11.82 -8.54
N LYS A 283 -25.71 12.30 -9.50
CA LYS A 283 -26.24 13.67 -9.48
C LYS A 283 -26.98 14.04 -8.18
N ALA A 284 -27.77 13.10 -7.64
CA ALA A 284 -28.47 13.34 -6.38
C ALA A 284 -27.53 13.55 -5.18
N PHE A 285 -26.36 12.91 -5.19
CA PHE A 285 -25.32 13.17 -4.18
C PHE A 285 -24.60 14.49 -4.46
N ALA A 286 -24.32 14.80 -5.73
CA ALA A 286 -23.68 16.05 -6.11
C ALA A 286 -24.53 17.29 -5.78
N GLU A 287 -25.85 17.17 -5.82
CA GLU A 287 -26.78 18.27 -5.45
C GLU A 287 -26.87 18.46 -3.92
N HIS A 288 -26.51 17.45 -3.11
CA HIS A 288 -26.65 17.44 -1.65
C HIS A 288 -25.34 17.19 -0.90
N GLU A 289 -25.03 15.94 -0.58
CA GLU A 289 -23.93 15.59 0.32
C GLU A 289 -22.56 15.93 -0.27
N TRP A 290 -22.43 15.94 -1.60
CA TRP A 290 -21.17 16.20 -2.30
C TRP A 290 -21.14 17.55 -3.02
N ASN A 291 -22.04 18.47 -2.69
CA ASN A 291 -22.16 19.75 -3.41
C ASN A 291 -20.90 20.63 -3.38
N SER A 292 -20.01 20.42 -2.40
CA SER A 292 -18.74 21.13 -2.27
C SER A 292 -17.53 20.25 -2.65
N ALA A 293 -17.74 19.00 -3.07
CA ALA A 293 -16.67 18.07 -3.35
C ALA A 293 -16.17 18.16 -4.79
N GLN A 294 -14.87 17.95 -4.98
CA GLN A 294 -14.29 17.71 -6.29
C GLN A 294 -14.42 16.22 -6.64
N GLN A 295 -15.47 15.86 -7.33
CA GLN A 295 -15.78 14.47 -7.69
C GLN A 295 -14.76 13.87 -8.67
N TRP A 296 -14.68 12.51 -8.72
CA TRP A 296 -13.78 11.81 -9.64
C TRP A 296 -14.20 12.01 -11.10
N ASN A 297 -15.51 11.85 -11.37
CA ASN A 297 -16.11 11.99 -12.69
C ASN A 297 -17.28 12.97 -12.63
N PRO A 298 -17.73 13.54 -13.75
CA PRO A 298 -18.89 14.42 -13.80
C PRO A 298 -20.16 13.68 -13.35
N PRO A 299 -20.96 14.25 -12.43
CA PRO A 299 -22.16 13.59 -11.94
C PRO A 299 -23.25 13.53 -12.99
N THR A 300 -23.81 12.35 -13.23
CA THR A 300 -24.87 12.10 -14.21
C THR A 300 -26.19 11.69 -13.56
N SER A 301 -27.25 11.70 -14.34
CA SER A 301 -28.59 11.18 -14.01
C SER A 301 -29.29 10.68 -15.26
N LEU A 302 -30.28 9.79 -15.08
CA LEU A 302 -31.15 9.31 -16.12
C LEU A 302 -32.57 9.87 -15.93
N THR A 303 -33.23 10.33 -17.00
CA THR A 303 -34.65 10.65 -17.01
C THR A 303 -35.40 9.64 -17.86
N LEU A 304 -36.38 8.98 -17.28
CA LEU A 304 -37.25 8.02 -17.96
C LEU A 304 -38.61 8.65 -18.23
N ALA A 305 -39.02 8.74 -19.49
CA ALA A 305 -40.37 9.12 -19.87
C ALA A 305 -41.41 8.06 -19.38
N PRO A 306 -42.70 8.37 -19.31
CA PRO A 306 -43.74 7.41 -18.95
C PRO A 306 -43.64 6.13 -19.80
N GLY A 307 -43.53 4.96 -19.15
CA GLY A 307 -43.38 3.65 -19.78
C GLY A 307 -42.01 3.31 -20.35
N GLU A 308 -41.08 4.27 -20.37
CA GLU A 308 -39.69 4.04 -20.83
C GLU A 308 -38.92 3.12 -19.88
N SER A 309 -37.97 2.37 -20.42
CA SER A 309 -37.13 1.44 -19.69
C SER A 309 -35.65 1.65 -20.02
N LYS A 310 -34.81 1.43 -19.02
CA LYS A 310 -33.33 1.40 -19.14
C LYS A 310 -32.79 0.17 -18.44
N MET A 311 -31.75 -0.42 -19.03
CA MET A 311 -31.05 -1.56 -18.45
C MET A 311 -29.63 -1.15 -18.05
N TYR A 312 -29.19 -1.64 -16.92
CA TYR A 312 -27.82 -1.57 -16.42
C TYR A 312 -27.33 -2.96 -16.07
N GLY A 313 -26.06 -3.26 -16.30
CA GLY A 313 -25.52 -4.59 -16.05
C GLY A 313 -24.05 -4.60 -15.69
N LEU A 314 -23.66 -5.70 -15.05
CA LEU A 314 -22.28 -6.00 -14.69
C LEU A 314 -21.94 -7.42 -15.16
N LYS A 315 -20.75 -7.58 -15.73
CA LYS A 315 -20.18 -8.85 -16.17
C LYS A 315 -19.08 -9.30 -15.19
N PHE A 316 -19.12 -10.56 -14.78
CA PHE A 316 -18.13 -11.15 -13.88
C PHE A 316 -17.20 -12.06 -14.69
N VAL A 317 -15.89 -11.84 -14.56
CA VAL A 317 -14.86 -12.52 -15.35
C VAL A 317 -13.71 -12.92 -14.43
N VAL A 318 -13.15 -14.11 -14.66
CA VAL A 318 -11.99 -14.59 -13.90
C VAL A 318 -10.71 -14.35 -14.70
N ALA A 319 -9.74 -13.70 -14.05
CA ALA A 319 -8.35 -13.68 -14.49
C ALA A 319 -7.58 -14.78 -13.76
N ASP A 320 -6.66 -15.46 -14.44
CA ASP A 320 -5.90 -16.58 -13.88
C ASP A 320 -5.03 -16.16 -12.67
N SER A 321 -4.60 -14.90 -12.66
CA SER A 321 -3.81 -14.30 -11.59
C SER A 321 -3.93 -12.77 -11.63
N ILE A 322 -3.38 -12.10 -10.62
CA ILE A 322 -3.26 -10.62 -10.59
C ILE A 322 -2.51 -10.12 -11.83
N ARG A 323 -1.45 -10.79 -12.25
CA ARG A 323 -0.68 -10.44 -13.47
C ARG A 323 -1.47 -10.63 -14.78
N GLY A 324 -2.48 -11.48 -14.77
CA GLY A 324 -3.36 -11.73 -15.93
C GLY A 324 -4.47 -10.71 -16.14
N ILE A 325 -4.66 -9.75 -15.22
CA ILE A 325 -5.79 -8.81 -15.24
C ILE A 325 -5.84 -8.01 -16.54
N GLU A 326 -4.75 -7.39 -16.99
CA GLU A 326 -4.72 -6.54 -18.20
C GLU A 326 -4.96 -7.34 -19.48
N GLN A 327 -4.47 -8.59 -19.53
CA GLN A 327 -4.78 -9.51 -20.62
C GLN A 327 -6.27 -9.85 -20.64
N THR A 328 -6.84 -10.20 -19.47
CA THR A 328 -8.27 -10.50 -19.34
C THR A 328 -9.16 -9.31 -19.75
N LEU A 329 -8.76 -8.07 -19.38
CA LEU A 329 -9.44 -6.86 -19.86
C LEU A 329 -9.42 -6.77 -21.39
N THR A 330 -8.25 -6.97 -22.01
CA THR A 330 -8.11 -6.94 -23.48
C THR A 330 -8.96 -8.01 -24.16
N GLU A 331 -8.98 -9.23 -23.64
CA GLU A 331 -9.80 -10.35 -24.14
C GLU A 331 -11.30 -10.08 -24.03
N ASN A 332 -11.70 -9.29 -23.03
CA ASN A 332 -13.09 -8.83 -22.87
C ASN A 332 -13.36 -7.46 -23.52
N HIS A 333 -12.53 -7.07 -24.50
CA HIS A 333 -12.70 -5.86 -25.29
C HIS A 333 -12.76 -4.58 -24.43
N ARG A 334 -12.01 -4.54 -23.33
CA ARG A 334 -11.90 -3.34 -22.47
C ARG A 334 -10.62 -2.58 -22.77
N PRO A 335 -10.63 -1.23 -22.65
CA PRO A 335 -9.42 -0.43 -22.77
C PRO A 335 -8.42 -0.74 -21.66
N VAL A 336 -7.14 -0.81 -22.01
CA VAL A 336 -6.01 -0.91 -21.07
C VAL A 336 -5.16 0.34 -21.18
N ALA A 337 -4.76 0.90 -20.02
CA ALA A 337 -3.89 2.05 -19.94
C ALA A 337 -2.67 1.73 -19.06
N ILE A 338 -1.47 2.07 -19.53
CA ILE A 338 -0.22 1.93 -18.79
C ILE A 338 0.48 3.29 -18.77
N GLY A 339 0.61 3.86 -17.56
CA GLY A 339 1.38 5.07 -17.29
C GLY A 339 2.83 4.75 -16.90
N ILE A 340 3.80 5.49 -17.42
CA ILE A 340 5.21 5.45 -17.02
C ILE A 340 5.64 6.89 -16.69
N PRO A 341 6.11 7.14 -15.46
CA PRO A 341 6.42 6.19 -14.38
C PRO A 341 5.19 5.71 -13.57
N GLY A 342 4.00 6.13 -13.90
CA GLY A 342 2.74 5.85 -13.23
C GLY A 342 1.77 7.00 -13.41
N TYR A 343 0.93 7.24 -12.41
CA TYR A 343 -0.11 8.28 -12.46
C TYR A 343 0.15 9.43 -11.48
N VAL A 344 1.27 9.39 -10.76
CA VAL A 344 1.85 10.53 -10.04
C VAL A 344 2.92 11.15 -10.93
N LEU A 345 2.75 12.42 -11.31
CA LEU A 345 3.56 13.09 -12.32
C LEU A 345 4.41 14.22 -11.71
N PRO A 346 5.70 14.00 -11.46
CA PRO A 346 6.62 15.11 -11.20
C PRO A 346 6.72 16.05 -12.43
N MET A 347 6.71 17.37 -12.19
CA MET A 347 6.68 18.36 -13.27
C MET A 347 7.92 18.36 -14.17
N ASP A 348 9.03 17.77 -13.73
CA ASP A 348 10.29 17.67 -14.49
C ASP A 348 10.44 16.34 -15.24
N ILE A 349 9.49 15.41 -15.10
CA ILE A 349 9.46 14.13 -15.81
C ILE A 349 8.66 14.25 -17.10
N ASP A 350 9.23 13.73 -18.19
CA ASP A 350 8.55 13.49 -19.45
C ASP A 350 7.88 12.11 -19.38
N ALA A 351 6.66 12.08 -18.81
CA ALA A 351 5.92 10.84 -18.56
C ALA A 351 5.31 10.30 -19.88
N GLN A 352 4.93 9.04 -19.87
CA GLN A 352 4.39 8.36 -21.04
C GLN A 352 3.09 7.64 -20.68
N LEU A 353 2.14 7.67 -21.61
CA LEU A 353 0.88 6.93 -21.50
C LEU A 353 0.72 6.05 -22.72
N PHE A 354 0.52 4.76 -22.49
CA PHE A 354 0.23 3.76 -23.51
C PHE A 354 -1.21 3.30 -23.36
N LEU A 355 -1.96 3.38 -24.47
CA LEU A 355 -3.37 3.02 -24.53
C LEU A 355 -3.57 1.89 -25.54
N LYS A 356 -4.25 0.82 -25.14
CA LYS A 356 -4.59 -0.33 -25.96
C LYS A 356 -6.10 -0.52 -25.97
N TYR A 357 -6.69 -0.30 -27.14
CA TYR A 357 -8.10 -0.53 -27.42
C TYR A 357 -8.32 -0.69 -28.91
N ALA A 358 -9.34 -1.51 -29.29
CA ALA A 358 -9.60 -1.83 -30.70
C ALA A 358 -10.05 -0.62 -31.53
N LYS A 359 -10.61 0.42 -30.89
CA LYS A 359 -11.12 1.61 -31.59
C LYS A 359 -10.13 2.78 -31.54
N GLY A 360 -10.29 3.69 -32.50
CA GLY A 360 -9.52 4.94 -32.54
C GLY A 360 -9.87 5.87 -31.38
N ILE A 361 -8.97 6.82 -31.10
CA ILE A 361 -9.23 7.88 -30.10
C ILE A 361 -9.81 9.08 -30.85
N LYS A 362 -11.02 9.50 -30.43
CA LYS A 362 -11.73 10.67 -30.97
C LYS A 362 -11.24 11.96 -30.30
N SER A 363 -11.06 11.96 -28.96
CA SER A 363 -10.61 13.13 -28.22
C SER A 363 -9.87 12.77 -26.94
N LEU A 364 -8.99 13.68 -26.51
CA LEU A 364 -8.30 13.69 -25.21
C LEU A 364 -8.56 15.05 -24.57
N VAL A 365 -9.10 15.06 -23.35
CA VAL A 365 -9.41 16.29 -22.61
C VAL A 365 -8.82 16.19 -21.22
N VAL A 366 -8.09 17.23 -20.81
CA VAL A 366 -7.51 17.34 -19.47
C VAL A 366 -8.29 18.37 -18.64
N GLU A 367 -8.64 18.01 -17.44
CA GLU A 367 -9.30 18.89 -16.47
C GLU A 367 -8.56 18.87 -15.11
N PRO A 368 -8.20 20.04 -14.56
CA PRO A 368 -8.39 21.38 -15.14
C PRO A 368 -7.54 21.60 -16.39
N GLY A 369 -8.04 22.45 -17.31
CA GLY A 369 -7.37 22.74 -18.57
C GLY A 369 -5.94 23.24 -18.37
N GLY A 370 -4.99 22.66 -19.11
CA GLY A 370 -3.57 22.99 -19.01
C GLY A 370 -2.81 22.34 -17.86
N ALA A 371 -3.45 21.57 -16.98
CA ALA A 371 -2.75 20.88 -15.87
C ALA A 371 -1.72 19.85 -16.36
N ILE A 372 -2.01 19.23 -17.51
CA ILE A 372 -1.10 18.30 -18.20
C ILE A 372 -1.08 18.65 -19.68
N THR A 373 0.10 18.77 -20.27
CA THR A 373 0.29 18.85 -21.72
C THR A 373 0.44 17.44 -22.27
N ILE A 374 -0.20 17.16 -23.43
CA ILE A 374 -0.18 15.85 -24.08
C ILE A 374 0.37 15.99 -25.51
N GLY A 375 1.42 15.25 -25.82
CA GLY A 375 2.00 15.09 -27.15
C GLY A 375 1.81 13.65 -27.66
N LYS A 376 1.76 13.46 -28.99
CA LYS A 376 1.82 12.12 -29.59
C LYS A 376 3.25 11.59 -29.56
N ARG A 377 3.40 10.28 -29.39
CA ARG A 377 4.66 9.56 -29.45
C ARG A 377 4.53 8.31 -30.31
N ASP A 378 5.58 7.98 -31.04
CA ASP A 378 5.67 6.72 -31.78
C ASP A 378 6.02 5.57 -30.84
N VAL A 379 5.49 4.39 -31.12
CA VAL A 379 5.78 3.14 -30.41
C VAL A 379 6.21 2.06 -31.37
N PRO A 380 7.12 1.15 -30.94
CA PRO A 380 7.57 0.06 -31.78
C PRO A 380 6.50 -0.99 -32.09
N SER A 381 5.51 -1.16 -31.19
CA SER A 381 4.53 -2.25 -31.25
C SER A 381 3.19 -1.80 -31.81
N LEU A 382 2.62 -2.64 -32.70
CA LEU A 382 1.26 -2.46 -33.21
C LEU A 382 0.21 -2.69 -32.11
N GLY A 383 -0.87 -1.93 -32.15
CA GLY A 383 -2.01 -2.05 -31.22
C GLY A 383 -1.95 -1.11 -30.01
N TRP A 384 -0.82 -0.49 -29.72
CA TRP A 384 -0.70 0.57 -28.73
C TRP A 384 -0.73 1.95 -29.36
N LYS A 385 -1.33 2.90 -28.67
CA LYS A 385 -1.21 4.34 -28.95
C LYS A 385 -0.45 4.97 -27.80
N ALA A 386 0.59 5.75 -28.10
CA ALA A 386 1.43 6.36 -27.07
C ALA A 386 1.36 7.88 -27.08
N TYR A 387 1.45 8.41 -25.88
CA TYR A 387 1.46 9.84 -25.64
C TYR A 387 2.58 10.17 -24.66
N GLU A 388 3.17 11.34 -24.86
CA GLU A 388 4.05 11.98 -23.91
C GLU A 388 3.22 12.97 -23.07
N LEU A 389 3.41 12.96 -21.75
CA LEU A 389 2.69 13.80 -20.82
C LEU A 389 3.66 14.64 -20.00
N LYS A 390 3.33 15.92 -19.83
CA LYS A 390 4.08 16.84 -18.96
C LYS A 390 3.13 17.48 -17.98
N GLY A 391 3.39 17.29 -16.67
CA GLY A 391 2.67 17.98 -15.61
C GLY A 391 3.08 19.46 -15.53
N ASN A 392 2.08 20.35 -15.47
CA ASN A 392 2.33 21.81 -15.46
C ASN A 392 1.86 22.50 -14.19
N SER A 393 0.83 21.96 -13.52
CA SER A 393 0.32 22.54 -12.29
C SER A 393 0.04 21.49 -11.24
N TRP A 394 0.45 21.76 -10.02
CA TRP A 394 0.32 20.86 -8.88
C TRP A 394 -1.14 20.53 -8.56
N GLY A 395 -1.40 19.29 -8.26
CA GLY A 395 -2.70 18.80 -7.79
C GLY A 395 -3.30 17.76 -8.72
N ARG A 396 -4.55 17.45 -8.46
CA ARG A 396 -5.31 16.44 -9.21
C ARG A 396 -5.60 16.91 -10.63
N ALA A 397 -5.47 16.00 -11.59
CA ALA A 397 -5.85 16.21 -12.97
C ALA A 397 -6.52 14.94 -13.51
N ARG A 398 -7.63 15.11 -14.24
CA ARG A 398 -8.33 14.03 -14.92
C ARG A 398 -8.08 14.10 -16.42
N LEU A 399 -7.64 13.00 -17.01
CA LEU A 399 -7.61 12.82 -18.46
C LEU A 399 -8.85 12.03 -18.89
N THR A 400 -9.71 12.65 -19.69
CA THR A 400 -10.87 12.00 -20.32
C THR A 400 -10.54 11.65 -21.76
N ILE A 401 -10.66 10.37 -22.08
CA ILE A 401 -10.42 9.78 -23.40
C ILE A 401 -11.77 9.36 -23.97
N THR A 402 -12.15 9.89 -25.13
CA THR A 402 -13.32 9.41 -25.87
C THR A 402 -12.86 8.63 -27.07
N TYR A 403 -13.34 7.39 -27.20
CA TYR A 403 -13.06 6.54 -28.36
C TYR A 403 -14.08 6.76 -29.49
N GLU A 404 -13.76 6.29 -30.71
CA GLU A 404 -14.62 6.48 -31.90
C GLU A 404 -15.99 5.80 -31.82
N ASP A 405 -16.10 4.73 -31.00
CA ASP A 405 -17.36 4.06 -30.71
C ASP A 405 -18.18 4.72 -29.60
N GLY A 406 -17.69 5.81 -29.04
CA GLY A 406 -18.33 6.59 -27.98
C GLY A 406 -17.97 6.15 -26.57
N LEU A 407 -17.19 5.07 -26.38
CA LEU A 407 -16.73 4.66 -25.06
C LEU A 407 -15.86 5.75 -24.42
N VAL A 408 -16.11 6.04 -23.15
CA VAL A 408 -15.35 7.00 -22.36
C VAL A 408 -14.46 6.28 -21.36
N GLN A 409 -13.21 6.71 -21.28
CA GLN A 409 -12.24 6.27 -20.28
C GLN A 409 -11.69 7.50 -19.53
N THR A 410 -11.67 7.46 -18.19
CA THR A 410 -11.04 8.52 -17.42
C THR A 410 -9.85 7.98 -16.64
N ILE A 411 -8.72 8.71 -16.66
CA ILE A 411 -7.50 8.40 -15.91
C ILE A 411 -7.25 9.54 -14.93
N GLN A 412 -7.03 9.19 -13.67
CA GLN A 412 -6.80 10.16 -12.60
C GLN A 412 -5.29 10.32 -12.35
N TYR A 413 -4.78 11.52 -12.55
CA TYR A 413 -3.40 11.89 -12.25
C TYR A 413 -3.30 12.79 -11.02
N PHE A 414 -2.14 12.76 -10.38
CA PHE A 414 -1.73 13.78 -9.41
C PHE A 414 -0.39 14.37 -9.85
N VAL A 415 -0.40 15.64 -10.19
CA VAL A 415 0.82 16.38 -10.58
C VAL A 415 1.49 16.89 -9.31
N VAL A 416 2.77 16.53 -9.13
CA VAL A 416 3.59 16.96 -8.00
C VAL A 416 4.73 17.84 -8.47
N LYS A 417 5.32 18.62 -7.58
CA LYS A 417 6.59 19.30 -7.83
C LYS A 417 7.67 18.30 -8.26
N PRO A 418 8.78 18.74 -8.88
CA PRO A 418 9.95 17.88 -9.03
C PRO A 418 10.23 17.11 -7.74
N ALA A 419 10.45 15.80 -7.84
CA ALA A 419 10.54 14.93 -6.66
C ALA A 419 11.59 15.42 -5.64
N ALA A 420 12.74 15.89 -6.14
CA ALA A 420 13.80 16.46 -5.30
C ALA A 420 13.35 17.76 -4.60
N GLU A 421 12.55 18.60 -5.27
CA GLU A 421 12.03 19.85 -4.68
C GLU A 421 10.95 19.57 -3.63
N ALA A 422 10.03 18.66 -3.91
CA ALA A 422 8.99 18.26 -2.95
C ALA A 422 9.60 17.77 -1.63
N VAL A 423 10.60 16.89 -1.72
CA VAL A 423 11.32 16.34 -0.55
C VAL A 423 12.16 17.41 0.16
N ALA A 424 12.78 18.35 -0.56
CA ALA A 424 13.50 19.48 0.06
C ALA A 424 12.53 20.38 0.84
N ASN A 425 11.37 20.70 0.25
CA ASN A 425 10.34 21.51 0.92
C ASN A 425 9.81 20.82 2.17
N MET A 426 9.61 19.50 2.12
CA MET A 426 9.22 18.70 3.29
C MET A 426 10.26 18.79 4.40
N GLY A 427 11.53 18.59 4.12
CA GLY A 427 12.60 18.71 5.11
C GLY A 427 12.63 20.11 5.78
N SER A 428 12.48 21.16 4.97
CA SER A 428 12.37 22.54 5.47
C SER A 428 11.12 22.73 6.34
N PHE A 429 9.96 22.24 5.93
CA PHE A 429 8.72 22.34 6.71
C PHE A 429 8.86 21.65 8.07
N LEU A 430 9.34 20.42 8.08
CA LEU A 430 9.54 19.60 9.29
C LEU A 430 10.50 20.29 10.28
N THR A 431 11.59 20.86 9.80
CA THR A 431 12.63 21.48 10.66
C THR A 431 12.40 22.98 10.94
N THR A 432 11.32 23.56 10.42
CA THR A 432 10.93 24.94 10.72
C THR A 432 9.54 25.06 11.33
N LYS A 433 8.49 24.67 10.60
CA LYS A 433 7.09 24.78 11.06
C LYS A 433 6.74 23.76 12.14
N GLN A 434 7.36 22.58 12.11
CA GLN A 434 7.15 21.51 13.09
C GLN A 434 8.28 21.44 14.13
N TRP A 435 9.26 22.39 14.07
CA TRP A 435 10.35 22.43 15.02
C TRP A 435 9.88 23.06 16.34
N PHE A 436 9.78 22.22 17.37
CA PHE A 436 9.33 22.59 18.71
C PHE A 436 10.51 22.98 19.60
N VAL A 437 10.45 24.18 20.18
CA VAL A 437 11.42 24.68 21.14
C VAL A 437 10.68 25.27 22.32
N ASP A 438 10.66 24.55 23.42
CA ASP A 438 10.18 25.03 24.72
C ASP A 438 11.02 24.42 25.85
N PRO A 439 12.01 25.16 26.40
CA PRO A 439 12.85 24.65 27.47
C PRO A 439 12.08 24.36 28.78
N LYS A 440 10.82 24.79 28.88
CA LYS A 440 9.96 24.55 30.03
C LYS A 440 8.95 23.42 29.82
N ASP A 441 9.04 22.71 28.69
CA ASP A 441 8.16 21.57 28.42
C ASP A 441 8.29 20.52 29.54
N PRO A 442 7.23 20.22 30.29
CA PRO A 442 7.31 19.32 31.43
C PRO A 442 7.56 17.87 31.03
N PHE A 443 7.44 17.54 29.75
CA PHE A 443 7.67 16.21 29.19
C PHE A 443 9.05 16.07 28.54
N HIS A 444 9.88 17.11 28.58
CA HIS A 444 11.24 17.13 28.04
C HIS A 444 11.34 16.74 26.57
N ARG A 445 10.38 17.20 25.73
CA ARG A 445 10.32 16.94 24.28
C ARG A 445 11.06 17.98 23.43
N SER A 446 11.67 18.95 24.05
CA SER A 446 12.33 20.09 23.37
C SER A 446 13.86 19.94 23.37
N PRO A 447 14.56 20.18 22.24
CA PRO A 447 14.00 20.49 20.92
C PRO A 447 13.61 19.24 20.16
N SER A 448 12.56 19.29 19.30
CA SER A 448 12.14 18.16 18.47
C SER A 448 11.31 18.57 17.27
N VAL A 449 11.18 17.65 16.30
CA VAL A 449 10.15 17.75 15.24
C VAL A 449 8.91 17.06 15.74
N MET A 450 7.82 17.79 15.94
CA MET A 450 6.58 17.28 16.51
C MET A 450 5.47 17.15 15.46
N SER A 451 4.42 16.43 15.83
CA SER A 451 3.17 16.39 15.06
C SER A 451 2.59 17.79 14.87
N TYR A 452 1.89 18.01 13.78
CA TYR A 452 1.39 19.32 13.34
C TYR A 452 -0.05 19.21 12.85
N ASP A 453 -0.85 20.20 13.20
CA ASP A 453 -2.20 20.35 12.68
C ASP A 453 -2.20 21.43 11.58
N ARG A 454 -2.32 21.00 10.32
CA ARG A 454 -2.31 21.88 9.14
C ARG A 454 -3.57 22.77 9.06
N GLU A 455 -4.66 22.35 9.65
CA GLU A 455 -5.91 23.15 9.65
C GLU A 455 -5.80 24.39 10.56
N THR A 456 -5.16 24.22 11.72
CA THR A 456 -4.88 25.31 12.66
C THR A 456 -3.51 25.96 12.45
N ASN A 457 -2.64 25.33 11.64
CA ASN A 457 -1.24 25.70 11.45
C ASN A 457 -0.45 25.76 12.77
N GLN A 458 -0.62 24.78 13.65
CA GLN A 458 0.01 24.69 14.94
C GLN A 458 0.66 23.33 15.20
N ILE A 459 1.73 23.36 15.98
CA ILE A 459 2.34 22.15 16.57
C ILE A 459 1.35 21.54 17.56
N VAL A 460 1.19 20.22 17.54
CA VAL A 460 0.33 19.47 18.45
C VAL A 460 1.11 19.13 19.71
N THR A 461 1.00 19.99 20.72
CA THR A 461 1.69 19.79 22.02
C THR A 461 0.90 18.91 22.98
N GLN A 462 -0.42 18.76 22.77
CA GLN A 462 -1.31 17.90 23.56
C GLN A 462 -2.33 17.23 22.66
N ASP A 463 -2.61 15.96 22.90
CA ASP A 463 -3.73 15.20 22.33
C ASP A 463 -4.14 14.12 23.32
N SER A 464 -5.43 13.77 23.40
CA SER A 464 -5.92 12.70 24.28
C SER A 464 -5.44 11.32 23.83
N ARG A 465 -4.98 11.20 22.59
CA ARG A 465 -4.17 10.09 22.10
C ARG A 465 -2.71 10.43 22.36
N VAL A 466 -2.22 10.09 23.56
CA VAL A 466 -0.95 10.61 24.09
C VAL A 466 0.27 10.37 23.19
N TRP A 467 0.24 9.34 22.34
CA TRP A 467 1.32 9.07 21.39
C TRP A 467 1.48 10.13 20.30
N ILE A 468 0.42 10.84 19.90
CA ILE A 468 0.48 11.92 18.88
C ILE A 468 1.46 13.03 19.30
N ALA A 469 1.42 13.40 20.59
CA ALA A 469 2.30 14.42 21.14
C ALA A 469 3.54 13.83 21.84
N GLY A 470 3.76 12.52 21.76
CA GLY A 470 4.68 11.78 22.62
C GLY A 470 5.98 11.32 22.00
N LEU A 471 6.18 11.50 20.71
CA LEU A 471 7.40 11.19 19.93
C LEU A 471 7.78 9.70 19.84
N GLY A 472 7.13 8.79 20.56
CA GLY A 472 7.57 7.38 20.65
C GLY A 472 6.92 6.44 19.66
N ASP A 473 5.64 6.55 19.47
CA ASP A 473 4.83 5.72 18.58
C ASP A 473 4.77 6.35 17.18
N GLU A 474 4.39 5.56 16.18
CA GLU A 474 4.32 5.97 14.77
C GLU A 474 3.59 7.30 14.55
N GLY A 475 2.46 7.53 15.25
CA GLY A 475 1.71 8.77 15.16
C GLY A 475 2.44 10.01 15.70
N GLY A 476 3.46 9.84 16.53
CA GLY A 476 4.29 10.92 17.07
C GLY A 476 5.72 10.92 16.54
N SER A 477 6.22 9.76 16.12
CA SER A 477 7.58 9.61 15.59
C SER A 477 7.69 9.97 14.10
N GLY A 478 6.61 9.80 13.34
CA GLY A 478 6.65 9.86 11.88
C GLY A 478 7.27 11.14 11.32
N SER A 479 6.98 12.28 11.93
CA SER A 479 7.52 13.56 11.48
C SER A 479 9.04 13.66 11.68
N TRP A 480 9.58 13.32 12.84
CA TRP A 480 11.03 13.38 13.06
C TRP A 480 11.76 12.29 12.29
N LEU A 481 11.16 11.10 12.12
CA LEU A 481 11.74 10.04 11.30
C LEU A 481 11.86 10.48 9.83
N ALA A 482 10.80 11.06 9.25
CA ALA A 482 10.83 11.58 7.88
C ALA A 482 11.92 12.64 7.69
N SER A 483 12.10 13.55 8.70
CA SER A 483 13.15 14.58 8.65
C SER A 483 14.56 13.98 8.62
N ILE A 484 14.79 12.88 9.33
CA ILE A 484 16.08 12.19 9.39
C ILE A 484 16.31 11.37 8.12
N MET A 485 15.30 10.59 7.67
CA MET A 485 15.40 9.77 6.46
C MET A 485 15.67 10.61 5.20
N LYS A 486 15.13 11.82 5.13
CA LYS A 486 15.42 12.78 4.05
C LYS A 486 16.92 13.08 3.93
N GLN A 487 17.65 13.11 5.05
CA GLN A 487 19.08 13.44 5.05
C GLN A 487 19.94 12.37 4.35
N LEU A 488 19.45 11.14 4.25
CA LEU A 488 20.15 10.06 3.55
C LEU A 488 20.49 10.42 2.09
N GLY A 489 19.59 11.11 1.40
CA GLY A 489 19.76 11.46 -0.02
C GLY A 489 19.87 12.96 -0.30
N GLN A 490 19.37 13.78 0.62
CA GLN A 490 19.43 15.24 0.53
C GLN A 490 19.91 15.85 1.85
N PRO A 491 21.18 15.61 2.24
CA PRO A 491 21.71 16.17 3.47
C PRO A 491 21.70 17.71 3.43
N ASN A 492 21.19 18.31 4.50
CA ASN A 492 21.19 19.75 4.71
C ASN A 492 21.82 20.06 6.06
N ASN A 493 22.85 20.90 6.07
CA ASN A 493 23.66 21.15 7.27
C ASN A 493 22.85 21.78 8.41
N GLU A 494 21.96 22.74 8.11
CA GLU A 494 21.13 23.40 9.14
C GLU A 494 20.10 22.43 9.73
N GLU A 495 19.48 21.62 8.90
CA GLU A 495 18.54 20.57 9.35
C GLU A 495 19.26 19.51 10.19
N LEU A 496 20.46 19.07 9.75
CA LEU A 496 21.27 18.09 10.47
C LEU A 496 21.73 18.60 11.83
N HIS A 497 22.08 19.87 11.93
CA HIS A 497 22.42 20.47 13.23
C HIS A 497 21.24 20.34 14.22
N LYS A 498 20.02 20.67 13.79
CA LYS A 498 18.80 20.49 14.59
C LYS A 498 18.55 19.02 14.94
N ILE A 499 18.72 18.12 13.96
CA ILE A 499 18.52 16.67 14.14
C ILE A 499 19.51 16.11 15.17
N GLN A 500 20.79 16.50 15.12
CA GLN A 500 21.78 16.07 16.12
C GLN A 500 21.38 16.54 17.53
N HIS A 501 20.97 17.80 17.68
CA HIS A 501 20.44 18.32 18.95
C HIS A 501 19.21 17.55 19.45
N PHE A 502 18.29 17.16 18.55
CA PHE A 502 17.16 16.31 18.90
C PHE A 502 17.61 14.93 19.38
N VAL A 503 18.56 14.32 18.65
CA VAL A 503 19.05 12.98 18.98
C VAL A 503 19.72 12.97 20.34
N ASP A 504 20.56 13.92 20.64
CA ASP A 504 21.28 14.01 21.93
C ASP A 504 20.41 14.48 23.09
N GLY A 505 19.54 15.44 22.84
CA GLY A 505 18.77 16.10 23.91
C GLY A 505 17.45 15.41 24.23
N VAL A 506 16.83 14.75 23.28
CA VAL A 506 15.47 14.20 23.41
C VAL A 506 15.41 12.70 23.12
N LEU A 507 16.01 12.26 22.02
CA LEU A 507 15.96 10.84 21.66
C LEU A 507 16.77 10.01 22.65
N TRP A 508 18.07 10.27 22.79
CA TRP A 508 18.98 9.57 23.68
C TRP A 508 18.90 10.11 25.12
N GLY A 509 18.36 9.32 26.02
CA GLY A 509 18.15 9.68 27.44
C GLY A 509 16.75 10.22 27.76
N GLY A 510 16.02 10.71 26.74
CA GLY A 510 14.61 11.06 26.82
C GLY A 510 13.71 9.91 26.36
N LEU A 511 13.44 9.82 25.05
CA LEU A 511 12.60 8.77 24.49
C LEU A 511 13.22 7.37 24.66
N GLN A 512 14.53 7.25 24.50
CA GLN A 512 15.28 6.02 24.75
C GLN A 512 16.01 6.09 26.09
N PHE A 513 15.96 5.04 26.89
CA PHE A 513 16.67 4.95 28.16
C PHE A 513 18.19 4.90 27.93
N ARG A 514 18.92 5.82 28.56
CA ARG A 514 20.38 5.91 28.49
C ARG A 514 21.09 4.89 29.35
N ASP A 515 20.49 4.51 30.49
CA ASP A 515 21.09 3.65 31.49
C ASP A 515 20.02 2.84 32.25
N GLY A 516 20.46 2.07 33.24
CA GLY A 516 19.61 1.26 34.09
C GLY A 516 19.13 -0.04 33.45
N PRO A 517 18.13 -0.70 34.06
CA PRO A 517 17.67 -2.02 33.60
C PRO A 517 17.01 -2.00 32.24
N HIS A 518 16.60 -0.84 31.76
CA HIS A 518 15.95 -0.63 30.47
C HIS A 518 16.86 0.09 29.47
N GLN A 519 18.17 0.12 29.66
CA GLN A 519 19.12 0.75 28.74
C GLN A 519 18.83 0.32 27.28
N TYR A 520 18.80 1.28 26.34
CA TYR A 520 18.39 1.16 24.95
C TYR A 520 16.89 0.82 24.72
N GLY A 521 16.11 0.62 25.79
CA GLY A 521 14.65 0.47 25.66
C GLY A 521 13.99 1.77 25.22
N VAL A 522 13.01 1.69 24.32
CA VAL A 522 12.28 2.85 23.78
C VAL A 522 10.95 2.98 24.49
N ARG A 523 10.69 4.15 25.10
CA ARG A 523 9.40 4.46 25.75
C ARG A 523 8.28 4.51 24.72
N LYS A 524 7.07 4.19 25.16
CA LYS A 524 5.87 4.31 24.30
C LYS A 524 5.59 5.77 23.96
N SER A 525 5.82 6.69 24.93
CA SER A 525 5.54 8.11 24.74
C SER A 525 6.28 8.93 25.81
N LEU A 526 6.75 10.13 25.45
CA LEU A 526 7.20 11.12 26.44
C LEU A 526 6.03 11.89 27.03
N PHE A 527 4.99 12.16 26.23
CA PHE A 527 3.76 12.79 26.71
C PHE A 527 2.87 11.76 27.42
N TYR A 528 2.20 12.17 28.47
CA TYR A 528 1.28 11.34 29.26
C TYR A 528 0.18 12.19 29.92
N TYR A 529 -0.91 11.56 30.33
CA TYR A 529 -1.97 12.20 31.10
C TYR A 529 -1.85 11.82 32.58
N GLN A 530 -1.44 12.78 33.43
CA GLN A 530 -1.26 12.65 34.88
C GLN A 530 -1.56 13.98 35.55
N PRO A 531 -2.84 14.37 35.71
CA PRO A 531 -3.23 15.72 36.16
C PRO A 531 -2.78 16.08 37.59
N ASP A 532 -2.53 15.10 38.43
CA ASP A 532 -2.03 15.26 39.80
C ASP A 532 -0.53 15.65 39.86
N GLN A 533 0.23 15.48 38.79
CA GLN A 533 1.67 15.82 38.73
C GLN A 533 1.96 17.13 38.04
N LEU A 534 0.95 17.80 37.46
CA LEU A 534 1.11 19.02 36.69
C LEU A 534 0.28 20.16 37.30
N PRO A 535 0.59 21.42 36.99
CA PRO A 535 -0.21 22.54 37.47
C PRO A 535 -1.69 22.39 37.13
N PRO A 536 -2.59 22.89 37.97
CA PRO A 536 -4.02 22.90 37.68
C PRO A 536 -4.31 23.51 36.32
N ASN A 537 -5.21 22.90 35.54
CA ASN A 537 -5.59 23.34 34.19
C ASN A 537 -4.46 23.28 33.13
N TYR A 538 -3.42 22.52 33.35
CA TYR A 538 -2.38 22.30 32.33
C TYR A 538 -2.95 21.59 31.11
N TYR A 539 -3.73 20.49 31.32
CA TYR A 539 -4.34 19.75 30.23
C TYR A 539 -5.57 20.47 29.68
N ARG A 540 -5.73 20.42 28.37
CA ARG A 540 -6.88 20.98 27.64
C ARG A 540 -8.17 20.35 28.11
N HIS A 541 -9.20 21.17 28.39
CA HIS A 541 -10.52 20.73 28.86
C HIS A 541 -11.44 20.25 27.74
N ASP A 542 -11.13 20.56 26.48
CA ASP A 542 -11.91 20.17 25.31
C ASP A 542 -11.54 18.75 24.79
N PHE A 543 -10.57 18.08 25.40
CA PHE A 543 -10.20 16.71 25.11
C PHE A 543 -10.89 15.72 26.05
N ASP A 544 -11.28 14.55 25.52
CA ASP A 544 -11.73 13.42 26.34
C ASP A 544 -10.56 12.63 26.87
N TRP A 545 -10.16 12.93 28.09
CA TRP A 545 -9.06 12.24 28.80
C TRP A 545 -9.49 10.93 29.46
N SER A 546 -10.78 10.55 29.40
CA SER A 546 -11.27 9.26 29.90
C SER A 546 -11.05 8.11 28.94
N SER A 547 -10.59 8.40 27.71
CA SER A 547 -10.29 7.40 26.69
C SER A 547 -9.11 6.49 27.12
N TRP A 548 -9.14 5.24 26.69
CA TRP A 548 -8.02 4.29 26.84
C TRP A 548 -6.72 4.80 26.19
N THR A 549 -6.80 5.77 25.30
CA THR A 549 -5.69 6.41 24.60
C THR A 549 -4.91 7.40 25.47
N SER A 550 -5.49 7.84 26.59
CA SER A 550 -4.91 8.79 27.53
C SER A 550 -4.02 8.08 28.55
N TRP A 551 -2.87 7.61 28.10
CA TRP A 551 -1.96 6.81 28.92
C TRP A 551 -1.40 7.61 30.09
N SER A 552 -1.34 6.95 31.27
CA SER A 552 -0.64 7.49 32.43
C SER A 552 0.89 7.49 32.20
N MET A 553 1.62 8.22 33.04
CA MET A 553 3.08 8.24 33.02
C MET A 553 3.67 6.82 33.05
N LYS A 554 3.20 5.95 33.95
CA LYS A 554 3.64 4.56 34.07
C LYS A 554 3.44 3.77 32.78
N THR A 555 2.35 4.00 32.04
CA THR A 555 2.08 3.33 30.77
C THR A 555 2.96 3.87 29.64
N SER A 556 3.16 5.18 29.61
CA SER A 556 3.99 5.87 28.63
C SER A 556 5.47 5.50 28.72
N GLU A 557 5.97 5.22 29.92
CA GLU A 557 7.36 4.80 30.17
C GLU A 557 7.66 3.34 29.82
N ARG A 558 6.64 2.52 29.50
CA ARG A 558 6.87 1.12 29.12
C ARG A 558 7.69 1.05 27.84
N VAL A 559 8.49 -0.03 27.73
CA VAL A 559 9.40 -0.30 26.61
C VAL A 559 8.98 -1.53 25.79
N ASP A 560 7.73 -1.96 25.94
CA ASP A 560 7.19 -3.21 25.43
C ASP A 560 6.50 -3.08 24.03
N ARG A 561 6.57 -1.91 23.39
CA ARG A 561 6.04 -1.69 22.06
C ARG A 561 7.15 -1.81 21.01
N SER A 562 7.23 -2.94 20.33
CA SER A 562 8.30 -3.24 19.37
C SER A 562 8.33 -2.29 18.17
N TYR A 563 7.17 -1.79 17.74
CA TYR A 563 7.05 -0.88 16.60
C TYR A 563 7.80 0.46 16.76
N ASN A 564 8.15 0.85 18.01
CA ASN A 564 8.90 2.08 18.24
C ASN A 564 10.41 1.94 18.00
N TYR A 565 10.94 0.72 18.01
CA TYR A 565 12.39 0.47 17.92
C TYR A 565 12.97 0.68 16.51
N PRO A 566 12.31 0.27 15.41
CA PRO A 566 12.81 0.53 14.06
C PRO A 566 13.02 2.03 13.78
N HIS A 567 12.12 2.89 14.24
CA HIS A 567 12.23 4.35 14.06
C HIS A 567 13.54 4.89 14.66
N VAL A 568 13.84 4.48 15.91
CA VAL A 568 15.05 4.89 16.63
C VAL A 568 16.31 4.28 16.00
N ALA A 569 16.26 2.99 15.63
CA ALA A 569 17.37 2.32 14.95
C ALA A 569 17.67 2.97 13.59
N ALA A 570 16.63 3.34 12.82
CA ALA A 570 16.78 4.03 11.55
C ALA A 570 17.41 5.42 11.71
N ALA A 571 17.01 6.17 12.74
CA ALA A 571 17.60 7.47 13.04
C ALA A 571 19.12 7.38 13.26
N TYR A 572 19.57 6.47 14.11
CA TYR A 572 21.00 6.25 14.34
C TYR A 572 21.70 5.74 13.08
N TRP A 573 21.09 4.82 12.35
CA TRP A 573 21.70 4.29 11.13
C TRP A 573 21.90 5.37 10.04
N VAL A 574 20.94 6.28 9.85
CA VAL A 574 21.12 7.40 8.91
C VAL A 574 22.29 8.29 9.32
N LEU A 575 22.39 8.65 10.60
CA LEU A 575 23.48 9.47 11.10
C LEU A 575 24.83 8.74 10.99
N TYR A 576 24.87 7.41 11.23
CA TYR A 576 26.05 6.58 10.94
C TYR A 576 26.46 6.72 9.48
N ARG A 577 25.54 6.54 8.54
CA ARG A 577 25.82 6.60 7.09
C ARG A 577 26.39 7.97 6.69
N LEU A 578 25.84 9.04 7.24
CA LEU A 578 26.29 10.40 6.97
C LEU A 578 27.65 10.69 7.60
N ALA A 579 27.85 10.37 8.87
CA ALA A 579 29.12 10.57 9.58
C ALA A 579 30.27 9.79 8.92
N ARG A 580 29.99 8.56 8.44
CA ARG A 580 30.98 7.67 7.86
C ARG A 580 31.42 8.05 6.45
N ASN A 581 30.51 8.64 5.68
CA ASN A 581 30.73 8.89 4.26
C ASN A 581 30.93 10.37 3.88
N ASN A 582 30.60 11.31 4.79
CA ASN A 582 30.70 12.75 4.52
C ASN A 582 31.49 13.46 5.64
N GLN A 583 32.65 13.99 5.31
CA GLN A 583 33.58 14.55 6.28
C GLN A 583 33.04 15.83 6.91
N GLY A 584 32.86 15.84 8.23
CA GLY A 584 32.43 16.99 8.99
C GLY A 584 30.98 17.42 8.81
N LEU A 585 30.14 16.54 8.23
CA LEU A 585 28.71 16.80 8.07
C LEU A 585 27.91 16.46 9.35
N VAL A 586 28.30 15.37 10.03
CA VAL A 586 27.80 14.96 11.34
C VAL A 586 28.97 15.03 12.31
N THR A 587 28.84 15.76 13.41
CA THR A 587 29.97 16.18 14.26
C THR A 587 29.83 15.85 15.73
N ASP A 588 28.60 15.58 16.22
CA ASP A 588 28.35 15.44 17.67
C ASP A 588 28.91 14.12 18.21
N HIS A 589 28.82 13.05 17.40
CA HIS A 589 29.44 11.77 17.72
C HIS A 589 30.18 11.17 16.51
N PRO A 590 31.16 10.28 16.73
CA PRO A 590 31.81 9.52 15.66
C PRO A 590 30.84 8.45 15.10
N TRP A 591 31.12 7.97 13.87
CA TRP A 591 30.24 7.05 13.16
C TRP A 591 29.98 5.73 13.91
N ASP A 592 30.95 5.21 14.61
CA ASP A 592 30.85 3.95 15.37
C ASP A 592 29.91 4.08 16.57
N TRP A 593 29.80 5.28 17.19
CA TRP A 593 28.81 5.55 18.22
C TRP A 593 27.38 5.36 17.67
N TYR A 594 27.10 5.94 16.50
CA TYR A 594 25.77 5.82 15.88
C TYR A 594 25.45 4.39 15.47
N LEU A 595 26.41 3.66 14.86
CA LEU A 595 26.19 2.27 14.43
C LEU A 595 25.98 1.35 15.65
N THR A 596 26.73 1.58 16.75
CA THR A 596 26.54 0.85 18.01
C THR A 596 25.15 1.10 18.60
N HIS A 597 24.66 2.36 18.58
CA HIS A 597 23.32 2.67 19.09
C HIS A 597 22.22 2.07 18.22
N ALA A 598 22.38 2.04 16.90
CA ALA A 598 21.44 1.34 16.01
C ALA A 598 21.39 -0.16 16.31
N TYR A 599 22.53 -0.79 16.51
CA TYR A 599 22.67 -2.20 16.88
C TYR A 599 22.05 -2.51 18.25
N GLU A 600 22.40 -1.78 19.29
CA GLU A 600 21.89 -2.00 20.65
C GLU A 600 20.37 -1.76 20.72
N THR A 601 19.84 -0.77 20.00
CA THR A 601 18.39 -0.55 19.87
C THR A 601 17.70 -1.76 19.25
N SER A 602 18.30 -2.35 18.22
CA SER A 602 17.76 -3.55 17.55
C SER A 602 17.74 -4.76 18.49
N LEU A 603 18.76 -4.94 19.33
CA LEU A 603 18.78 -5.99 20.35
C LEU A 603 17.77 -5.71 21.47
N ALA A 604 17.64 -4.46 21.91
CA ALA A 604 16.72 -4.05 22.97
C ALA A 604 15.25 -4.36 22.59
N MET A 605 14.87 -4.23 21.31
CA MET A 605 13.55 -4.65 20.83
C MET A 605 13.26 -6.11 21.17
N THR A 606 14.18 -7.00 20.86
CA THR A 606 13.99 -8.44 21.09
C THR A 606 14.09 -8.82 22.58
N LYS A 607 14.63 -7.94 23.40
CA LYS A 607 14.76 -8.14 24.85
C LYS A 607 13.56 -7.63 25.63
N PHE A 608 13.01 -6.47 25.27
CA PHE A 608 12.01 -5.78 26.06
C PHE A 608 10.60 -5.81 25.46
N ALA A 609 10.49 -6.04 24.15
CA ALA A 609 9.24 -5.98 23.41
C ALA A 609 8.95 -7.28 22.64
N ASP A 610 9.35 -8.42 23.18
CA ASP A 610 9.26 -9.74 22.56
C ASP A 610 7.82 -10.15 22.21
N GLY A 611 6.84 -9.67 22.97
CA GLY A 611 5.42 -9.97 22.74
C GLY A 611 4.91 -9.52 21.37
N LEU A 612 5.25 -8.30 20.93
CA LEU A 612 4.87 -7.77 19.60
C LEU A 612 5.98 -7.96 18.54
N ALA A 613 7.22 -8.22 18.95
CA ALA A 613 8.32 -8.53 18.03
C ALA A 613 8.15 -9.87 17.30
N VAL A 614 7.08 -10.63 17.61
CA VAL A 614 6.68 -11.83 16.84
C VAL A 614 6.17 -11.50 15.44
N PHE A 615 5.63 -10.30 15.26
CA PHE A 615 5.22 -9.79 13.96
C PHE A 615 6.40 -9.11 13.24
N GLY A 616 6.30 -8.95 11.93
CA GLY A 616 7.18 -8.04 11.20
C GLY A 616 6.94 -6.61 11.66
N GLN A 617 7.99 -5.84 11.71
CA GLN A 617 7.91 -4.44 12.11
C GLN A 617 7.88 -3.56 10.87
N MET A 618 7.06 -2.51 10.87
CA MET A 618 7.20 -1.45 9.88
C MET A 618 8.61 -0.86 9.98
N GLU A 619 9.25 -0.61 8.84
CA GLU A 619 10.66 -0.21 8.74
C GLU A 619 11.66 -1.27 9.23
N GLY A 620 11.21 -2.49 9.52
CA GLY A 620 12.04 -3.54 10.11
C GLY A 620 13.14 -4.04 9.16
N SER A 621 13.08 -3.76 7.86
CA SER A 621 14.20 -3.96 6.93
C SER A 621 15.46 -3.17 7.33
N ILE A 622 15.34 -2.16 8.18
CA ILE A 622 16.50 -1.44 8.74
C ILE A 622 17.46 -2.37 9.49
N PHE A 623 16.95 -3.39 10.17
CA PHE A 623 17.79 -4.33 10.91
C PHE A 623 18.73 -5.12 10.01
N VAL A 624 18.29 -5.40 8.80
CA VAL A 624 19.14 -6.06 7.78
C VAL A 624 20.25 -5.11 7.31
N GLN A 625 19.94 -3.81 7.16
CA GLN A 625 20.93 -2.80 6.78
C GLN A 625 21.98 -2.60 7.89
N ILE A 626 21.53 -2.53 9.14
CA ILE A 626 22.43 -2.45 10.29
C ILE A 626 23.35 -3.68 10.32
N LEU A 627 22.81 -4.89 10.15
CA LEU A 627 23.61 -6.12 10.09
C LEU A 627 24.66 -6.10 8.97
N ALA A 628 24.26 -5.63 7.79
CA ALA A 628 25.18 -5.53 6.65
C ALA A 628 26.31 -4.53 6.93
N ASP A 629 26.00 -3.38 7.54
CA ASP A 629 27.02 -2.37 7.85
C ASP A 629 27.92 -2.77 9.03
N LEU A 630 27.40 -3.48 10.05
CA LEU A 630 28.24 -4.10 11.09
C LEU A 630 29.28 -5.05 10.48
N LYS A 631 28.87 -5.90 9.52
CA LYS A 631 29.77 -6.79 8.81
C LYS A 631 30.82 -6.02 8.00
N ARG A 632 30.44 -4.94 7.31
CA ARG A 632 31.35 -4.10 6.52
C ARG A 632 32.37 -3.34 7.37
N GLU A 633 31.98 -2.92 8.55
CA GLU A 633 32.87 -2.24 9.49
C GLU A 633 33.71 -3.22 10.33
N GLY A 634 33.53 -4.53 10.15
CA GLY A 634 34.30 -5.57 10.86
C GLY A 634 33.85 -5.79 12.30
N MET A 635 32.68 -5.30 12.70
CA MET A 635 32.05 -5.52 14.01
C MET A 635 31.41 -6.93 14.05
N THR A 636 32.28 -7.95 14.05
CA THR A 636 31.85 -9.34 13.82
C THR A 636 31.06 -9.95 14.96
N VAL A 637 31.33 -9.54 16.22
CA VAL A 637 30.60 -10.02 17.41
C VAL A 637 29.18 -9.48 17.42
N GLU A 638 29.05 -8.18 17.19
CA GLU A 638 27.79 -7.46 17.11
C GLU A 638 26.92 -8.01 15.95
N ALA A 639 27.53 -8.21 14.80
CA ALA A 639 26.87 -8.79 13.62
C ALA A 639 26.35 -10.21 13.92
N ALA A 640 27.16 -11.08 14.54
CA ALA A 640 26.74 -12.42 14.89
C ALA A 640 25.60 -12.45 15.91
N ASN A 641 25.63 -11.56 16.91
CA ASN A 641 24.58 -11.44 17.91
C ASN A 641 23.24 -10.99 17.29
N LEU A 642 23.28 -9.95 16.44
CA LEU A 642 22.07 -9.45 15.75
C LEU A 642 21.50 -10.53 14.82
N GLU A 643 22.36 -11.15 14.00
CA GLU A 643 21.96 -12.22 13.08
C GLU A 643 21.26 -13.38 13.80
N ALA A 644 21.81 -13.84 14.93
CA ALA A 644 21.21 -14.93 15.71
C ALA A 644 19.82 -14.56 16.28
N ARG A 645 19.63 -13.32 16.72
CA ARG A 645 18.33 -12.84 17.21
C ARG A 645 17.29 -12.79 16.09
N MET A 646 17.68 -12.28 14.91
CA MET A 646 16.80 -12.17 13.77
C MET A 646 16.50 -13.54 13.15
N GLN A 647 17.46 -14.49 13.19
CA GLN A 647 17.21 -15.86 12.77
C GLN A 647 16.12 -16.54 13.61
N THR A 648 16.06 -16.25 14.91
CA THR A 648 15.00 -16.77 15.80
C THR A 648 13.62 -16.29 15.34
N ARG A 649 13.47 -15.01 14.97
CA ARG A 649 12.23 -14.45 14.41
C ARG A 649 11.90 -15.06 13.05
N ALA A 650 12.87 -15.13 12.15
CA ALA A 650 12.72 -15.72 10.83
C ALA A 650 12.29 -17.21 10.86
N ASN A 651 12.84 -18.00 11.79
CA ASN A 651 12.46 -19.39 11.97
C ASN A 651 10.99 -19.55 12.42
N ARG A 652 10.46 -18.60 13.17
CA ARG A 652 9.04 -18.58 13.53
C ARG A 652 8.20 -18.36 12.27
N TRP A 653 8.49 -17.32 11.48
CA TRP A 653 7.75 -17.02 10.26
C TRP A 653 7.85 -18.15 9.21
N LYS A 654 9.01 -18.82 9.14
CA LYS A 654 9.19 -20.00 8.29
C LYS A 654 8.17 -21.10 8.58
N ALA A 655 7.75 -21.26 9.83
CA ALA A 655 6.80 -22.28 10.25
C ALA A 655 5.33 -21.92 9.96
N GLU A 656 5.03 -20.65 9.66
CA GLU A 656 3.68 -20.17 9.39
C GLU A 656 3.25 -20.48 7.94
N ALA A 657 1.96 -20.73 7.71
CA ALA A 657 1.43 -20.92 6.37
C ALA A 657 1.53 -19.60 5.57
N TYR A 658 1.14 -18.51 6.20
CA TYR A 658 1.22 -17.15 5.69
C TYR A 658 1.96 -16.28 6.71
N PRO A 659 3.30 -16.16 6.63
CA PRO A 659 4.04 -15.26 7.50
C PRO A 659 3.58 -13.83 7.25
N PHE A 660 3.25 -13.11 8.33
CA PHE A 660 2.64 -11.80 8.22
C PHE A 660 3.28 -10.77 9.14
N GLY A 661 3.35 -9.55 8.66
CA GLY A 661 4.05 -8.45 9.30
C GLY A 661 3.17 -7.60 10.22
N SER A 662 1.98 -8.07 10.61
CA SER A 662 1.12 -7.33 11.55
C SER A 662 0.19 -8.28 12.30
N GLU A 663 -0.30 -7.84 13.46
CA GLU A 663 -1.41 -8.47 14.17
C GLU A 663 -2.75 -8.31 13.43
N MET A 664 -2.81 -7.41 12.45
CA MET A 664 -4.00 -7.13 11.64
C MET A 664 -3.86 -7.75 10.26
N PRO A 665 -4.76 -8.66 9.83
CA PRO A 665 -4.59 -9.39 8.57
C PRO A 665 -4.68 -8.53 7.30
N TRP A 666 -5.12 -7.30 7.41
CA TRP A 666 -5.22 -6.33 6.31
C TRP A 666 -4.07 -5.31 6.30
N ASP A 667 -3.25 -5.25 7.36
CA ASP A 667 -2.16 -4.30 7.48
C ASP A 667 -0.85 -4.90 7.01
N SER A 668 -0.37 -4.47 5.87
CA SER A 668 0.83 -5.03 5.23
C SER A 668 2.13 -4.31 5.60
N THR A 669 2.11 -3.38 6.56
CA THR A 669 3.24 -2.48 6.83
C THR A 669 4.50 -3.16 7.33
N GLY A 670 4.42 -4.32 7.97
CA GLY A 670 5.58 -5.10 8.40
C GLY A 670 6.02 -6.20 7.43
N GLN A 671 5.38 -6.33 6.27
CA GLN A 671 5.69 -7.37 5.29
C GLN A 671 7.09 -7.24 4.71
N GLU A 672 7.59 -6.03 4.60
CA GLU A 672 8.94 -5.76 4.08
C GLU A 672 10.03 -6.38 4.95
N GLU A 673 9.86 -6.39 6.28
CA GLU A 673 10.80 -7.06 7.19
C GLU A 673 10.72 -8.58 7.06
N VAL A 674 9.49 -9.13 7.04
CA VAL A 674 9.28 -10.57 6.88
C VAL A 674 9.95 -11.06 5.60
N TYR A 675 9.66 -10.41 4.47
CA TYR A 675 10.29 -10.74 3.19
C TYR A 675 11.82 -10.64 3.28
N ALA A 676 12.32 -9.54 3.87
CA ALA A 676 13.75 -9.30 4.00
C ALA A 676 14.48 -10.46 4.71
N TRP A 677 13.98 -10.91 5.83
CA TRP A 677 14.60 -12.02 6.55
C TRP A 677 14.35 -13.38 5.90
N MET A 678 13.21 -13.60 5.24
CA MET A 678 12.99 -14.84 4.47
C MET A 678 14.02 -14.99 3.35
N LYS A 679 14.27 -13.91 2.62
CA LYS A 679 15.33 -13.89 1.60
C LYS A 679 16.71 -14.05 2.23
N TYR A 680 17.04 -13.32 3.29
CA TYR A 680 18.34 -13.35 3.96
C TYR A 680 18.75 -14.77 4.41
N PHE A 681 17.82 -15.52 4.99
CA PHE A 681 18.06 -16.89 5.46
C PHE A 681 17.73 -17.97 4.43
N ASP A 682 17.55 -17.63 3.17
CA ASP A 682 17.26 -18.55 2.05
C ASP A 682 15.96 -19.37 2.23
N TYR A 683 14.92 -18.76 2.77
CA TYR A 683 13.58 -19.32 2.89
C TYR A 683 12.72 -18.84 1.72
N GLN A 684 13.13 -19.20 0.48
CA GLN A 684 12.58 -18.65 -0.77
C GLN A 684 11.07 -18.89 -0.91
N ASP A 685 10.59 -20.08 -0.51
CA ASP A 685 9.16 -20.40 -0.52
C ASP A 685 8.32 -19.44 0.32
N LYS A 686 8.86 -18.98 1.46
CA LYS A 686 8.18 -18.03 2.34
C LYS A 686 8.33 -16.58 1.86
N ALA A 687 9.44 -16.25 1.25
CA ALA A 687 9.61 -14.96 0.60
C ALA A 687 8.59 -14.78 -0.53
N GLU A 688 8.35 -15.83 -1.35
CA GLU A 688 7.35 -15.83 -2.42
C GLU A 688 5.93 -15.64 -1.86
N VAL A 689 5.55 -16.40 -0.81
CA VAL A 689 4.24 -16.24 -0.15
C VAL A 689 4.04 -14.83 0.39
N THR A 690 5.08 -14.23 0.98
CA THR A 690 5.04 -12.86 1.49
C THR A 690 4.91 -11.84 0.37
N LEU A 691 5.64 -12.02 -0.73
CA LEU A 691 5.55 -11.15 -1.91
C LEU A 691 4.18 -11.22 -2.57
N ASP A 692 3.61 -12.42 -2.71
CA ASP A 692 2.26 -12.60 -3.25
C ASP A 692 1.22 -11.85 -2.40
N ALA A 693 1.30 -11.93 -1.07
CA ALA A 693 0.43 -11.17 -0.18
C ALA A 693 0.59 -9.65 -0.39
N VAL A 694 1.81 -9.13 -0.52
CA VAL A 694 2.08 -7.72 -0.85
C VAL A 694 1.39 -7.34 -2.17
N LEU A 695 1.53 -8.14 -3.22
CA LEU A 695 0.89 -7.89 -4.52
C LEU A 695 -0.64 -7.97 -4.45
N GLY A 696 -1.20 -8.69 -3.49
CA GLY A 696 -2.63 -8.71 -3.21
C GLY A 696 -3.16 -7.37 -2.68
N TYR A 697 -2.31 -6.57 -2.01
CA TYR A 697 -2.66 -5.26 -1.48
C TYR A 697 -2.39 -4.10 -2.45
N ASP A 698 -1.45 -4.27 -3.39
CA ASP A 698 -0.88 -3.21 -4.21
C ASP A 698 -1.28 -3.35 -5.68
N PRO A 699 -2.47 -2.88 -6.10
CA PRO A 699 -2.95 -3.02 -7.47
C PRO A 699 -2.22 -2.09 -8.45
N THR A 700 -2.25 -2.42 -9.76
CA THR A 700 -1.92 -1.50 -10.85
C THR A 700 -3.22 -0.99 -11.48
N ILE A 701 -3.68 0.18 -11.06
CA ILE A 701 -4.92 0.80 -11.56
C ILE A 701 -4.58 2.16 -12.16
N PRO A 702 -5.21 2.58 -13.28
CA PRO A 702 -4.98 3.90 -13.90
C PRO A 702 -5.52 5.06 -13.05
N HIS A 703 -5.04 5.16 -11.82
CA HIS A 703 -5.44 6.15 -10.83
C HIS A 703 -4.31 6.37 -9.82
N TRP A 704 -3.89 7.62 -9.61
CA TRP A 704 -2.76 7.97 -8.75
C TRP A 704 -2.86 7.40 -7.33
N GLY A 705 -4.07 7.31 -6.78
CA GLY A 705 -4.29 6.86 -5.40
C GLY A 705 -4.43 5.34 -5.23
N TYR A 706 -4.50 4.58 -6.34
CA TYR A 706 -4.66 3.13 -6.29
C TYR A 706 -3.51 2.37 -6.94
N ASN A 707 -2.64 3.04 -7.69
CA ASN A 707 -1.52 2.42 -8.37
C ASN A 707 -0.36 2.13 -7.41
N GLY A 708 -0.11 0.88 -7.10
CA GLY A 708 0.91 0.46 -6.13
C GLY A 708 0.60 0.91 -4.70
N SER A 709 -0.67 1.10 -4.35
CA SER A 709 -1.09 1.67 -3.08
C SER A 709 -1.62 0.61 -2.12
N ALA A 710 -0.90 0.40 -1.03
CA ALA A 710 -1.35 -0.37 0.13
C ALA A 710 -2.08 0.54 1.11
N ARG A 711 -3.37 0.31 1.28
CA ARG A 711 -4.24 1.17 2.09
C ARG A 711 -4.46 0.60 3.49
N ARG A 712 -4.56 1.50 4.47
CA ARG A 712 -4.85 1.23 5.88
C ARG A 712 -6.04 2.04 6.33
N TYR A 713 -7.04 1.42 6.94
CA TYR A 713 -8.32 2.07 7.25
C TYR A 713 -8.49 2.50 8.69
N TRP A 714 -7.80 1.87 9.61
CA TRP A 714 -7.98 2.13 11.03
C TRP A 714 -7.13 3.30 11.55
N ASP A 715 -6.10 3.73 10.81
CA ASP A 715 -5.19 4.80 11.24
C ASP A 715 -5.89 6.13 11.44
N PHE A 716 -6.92 6.42 10.66
CA PHE A 716 -7.73 7.62 10.88
C PHE A 716 -8.46 7.60 12.24
N VAL A 717 -8.70 6.43 12.84
CA VAL A 717 -9.26 6.30 14.18
C VAL A 717 -8.24 6.67 15.24
N PHE A 718 -6.96 6.38 14.99
CA PHE A 718 -5.88 6.54 15.98
C PHE A 718 -5.04 7.81 15.76
N ALA A 719 -4.72 8.15 14.55
CA ALA A 719 -3.82 9.26 14.21
C ALA A 719 -4.51 10.39 13.46
N ALA A 720 -5.35 10.08 12.48
CA ALA A 720 -5.99 11.07 11.62
C ALA A 720 -6.99 11.96 12.36
N LYS A 721 -7.15 13.19 11.91
CA LYS A 721 -8.06 14.16 12.50
C LYS A 721 -9.53 13.90 12.15
N TYR A 722 -9.80 13.46 10.93
CA TYR A 722 -11.15 13.11 10.49
C TYR A 722 -11.48 11.67 10.87
N ARG A 723 -12.42 11.47 11.76
CA ARG A 723 -12.86 10.16 12.25
C ARG A 723 -13.97 9.59 11.37
N ARG A 724 -13.61 9.12 10.17
CA ARG A 724 -14.57 8.53 9.23
C ARG A 724 -14.07 7.18 8.74
N LEU A 725 -14.94 6.16 8.77
CA LEU A 725 -14.71 4.83 8.21
C LEU A 725 -15.06 4.82 6.73
N GLU A 726 -14.26 5.45 5.93
CA GLU A 726 -14.35 5.45 4.48
C GLU A 726 -13.02 4.98 3.88
N ARG A 727 -13.04 4.61 2.63
CA ARG A 727 -11.82 4.27 1.93
C ARG A 727 -10.92 5.49 1.83
N GLN A 728 -9.73 5.38 2.36
CA GLN A 728 -8.71 6.40 2.27
C GLN A 728 -7.71 6.06 1.16
N LEU A 729 -7.19 7.07 0.48
CA LEU A 729 -5.98 6.96 -0.31
C LEU A 729 -4.81 7.15 0.65
N HIS A 730 -4.50 6.09 1.37
CA HIS A 730 -3.52 6.08 2.44
C HIS A 730 -2.28 5.33 1.99
N HIS A 731 -1.22 6.06 1.73
CA HIS A 731 0.03 5.48 1.23
C HIS A 731 0.94 4.93 2.33
N TYR A 732 0.45 4.78 3.54
CA TYR A 732 1.22 4.37 4.71
C TYR A 732 2.08 3.12 4.46
N GLY A 733 1.50 2.08 3.89
CA GLY A 733 2.22 0.86 3.54
C GLY A 733 2.84 0.86 2.14
N SER A 734 2.47 1.81 1.26
CA SER A 734 2.85 1.76 -0.15
C SER A 734 4.35 1.82 -0.36
N GLY A 735 5.02 2.76 0.31
CA GLY A 735 6.47 2.89 0.26
C GLY A 735 7.20 1.69 0.87
N LEU A 736 6.69 1.14 1.98
CA LEU A 736 7.26 -0.04 2.64
C LEU A 736 7.12 -1.28 1.76
N ASN A 737 5.93 -1.54 1.21
CA ASN A 737 5.68 -2.67 0.34
C ASN A 737 6.46 -2.60 -0.98
N ALA A 738 6.78 -1.41 -1.45
CA ALA A 738 7.64 -1.23 -2.61
C ALA A 738 9.07 -1.77 -2.40
N ILE A 739 9.55 -1.90 -1.14
CA ILE A 739 10.89 -2.44 -0.84
C ILE A 739 11.04 -3.87 -1.37
N PRO A 740 10.23 -4.86 -0.95
CA PRO A 740 10.33 -6.22 -1.48
C PRO A 740 10.01 -6.31 -2.96
N VAL A 741 9.01 -5.57 -3.45
CA VAL A 741 8.58 -5.63 -4.86
C VAL A 741 9.68 -5.16 -5.82
N LEU A 742 10.36 -4.06 -5.49
CA LEU A 742 11.47 -3.56 -6.31
C LEU A 742 12.75 -4.38 -6.12
N ALA A 743 12.94 -5.00 -4.95
CA ALA A 743 14.02 -5.96 -4.76
C ALA A 743 13.86 -7.16 -5.70
N GLU A 744 12.68 -7.76 -5.73
CA GLU A 744 12.37 -8.88 -6.63
C GLU A 744 12.45 -8.48 -8.09
N TYR A 745 12.01 -7.28 -8.47
CA TYR A 745 12.19 -6.78 -9.84
C TYR A 745 13.66 -6.72 -10.25
N ARG A 746 14.57 -6.32 -9.36
CA ARG A 746 16.00 -6.27 -9.69
C ARG A 746 16.62 -7.67 -9.91
N GLU A 747 16.06 -8.70 -9.30
CA GLU A 747 16.43 -10.10 -9.56
C GLU A 747 15.77 -10.62 -10.85
N HIS A 748 14.57 -10.14 -11.17
CA HIS A 748 13.73 -10.56 -12.30
C HIS A 748 13.35 -9.39 -13.21
N PRO A 749 14.30 -8.73 -13.90
CA PRO A 749 14.05 -7.49 -14.67
C PRO A 749 13.13 -7.66 -15.88
N GLY A 750 12.76 -8.89 -16.22
CA GLY A 750 11.71 -9.18 -17.21
C GLY A 750 10.29 -9.02 -16.69
N ASP A 751 10.08 -8.99 -15.38
CA ASP A 751 8.75 -8.81 -14.77
C ASP A 751 8.41 -7.31 -14.63
N PHE A 752 7.96 -6.71 -15.72
CA PHE A 752 7.60 -5.28 -15.77
C PHE A 752 6.44 -4.91 -14.84
N TYR A 753 5.60 -5.88 -14.46
CA TYR A 753 4.53 -5.69 -13.50
C TYR A 753 5.06 -5.28 -12.13
N LEU A 754 6.11 -5.98 -11.63
CA LEU A 754 6.75 -5.65 -10.35
C LEU A 754 7.30 -4.23 -10.32
N LEU A 755 7.95 -3.79 -11.43
CA LEU A 755 8.43 -2.41 -11.50
C LEU A 755 7.30 -1.40 -11.39
N ARG A 756 6.19 -1.62 -12.08
CA ARG A 756 5.04 -0.70 -12.05
C ARG A 756 4.39 -0.62 -10.68
N VAL A 757 4.20 -1.77 -10.01
CA VAL A 757 3.68 -1.82 -8.64
C VAL A 757 4.62 -1.10 -7.68
N GLY A 758 5.88 -1.52 -7.62
CA GLY A 758 6.84 -0.99 -6.64
C GLY A 758 7.16 0.49 -6.88
N TYR A 759 7.27 0.91 -8.14
CA TYR A 759 7.49 2.33 -8.43
C TYR A 759 6.25 3.18 -8.13
N GLY A 760 5.05 2.66 -8.40
CA GLY A 760 3.79 3.29 -7.99
C GLY A 760 3.72 3.53 -6.49
N GLY A 761 4.05 2.52 -5.68
CA GLY A 761 4.12 2.63 -4.23
C GLY A 761 5.14 3.65 -3.73
N THR A 762 6.32 3.70 -4.38
CA THR A 762 7.36 4.70 -4.08
C THR A 762 6.88 6.12 -4.36
N MET A 763 6.17 6.33 -5.47
CA MET A 763 5.67 7.65 -5.88
C MET A 763 4.44 8.10 -5.11
N GLY A 764 3.66 7.18 -4.57
CA GLY A 764 2.49 7.48 -3.75
C GLY A 764 2.80 8.44 -2.61
N THR A 765 3.93 8.27 -1.95
CA THR A 765 4.41 9.14 -0.86
C THR A 765 4.50 10.62 -1.25
N LEU A 766 4.84 10.92 -2.49
CA LEU A 766 4.96 12.31 -2.96
C LEU A 766 3.61 13.02 -3.04
N THR A 767 2.50 12.28 -3.14
CA THR A 767 1.15 12.86 -3.14
C THR A 767 0.73 13.35 -1.76
N ASP A 768 1.34 12.80 -0.69
CA ASP A 768 1.08 13.19 0.69
C ASP A 768 1.81 14.48 1.09
N ILE A 769 2.73 14.98 0.24
CA ILE A 769 3.45 16.24 0.45
C ILE A 769 2.70 17.39 -0.22
N ASP A 770 2.21 18.36 0.57
CA ASP A 770 1.54 19.53 0.01
C ASP A 770 2.53 20.52 -0.65
N ARG A 771 1.99 21.58 -1.24
CA ARG A 771 2.82 22.61 -1.94
C ARG A 771 3.86 23.28 -1.08
N GLU A 772 3.65 23.35 0.22
CA GLU A 772 4.54 24.01 1.17
C GLU A 772 5.49 23.03 1.85
N GLY A 773 5.29 21.72 1.67
CA GLY A 773 6.10 20.67 2.27
C GLY A 773 5.48 20.00 3.49
N PHE A 774 4.23 20.32 3.87
CA PHE A 774 3.52 19.57 4.90
C PHE A 774 3.29 18.13 4.42
N LEU A 775 3.67 17.16 5.25
CA LEU A 775 3.52 15.73 4.97
C LEU A 775 2.30 15.18 5.71
N ALA A 776 1.25 14.85 4.96
CA ALA A 776 0.02 14.25 5.47
C ALA A 776 0.13 12.72 5.55
N PRO A 777 -0.63 12.05 6.44
CA PRO A 777 -0.68 10.58 6.46
C PRO A 777 -1.50 10.02 5.29
N ALA A 778 -2.52 10.73 4.81
CA ALA A 778 -3.47 10.24 3.82
C ALA A 778 -4.26 11.34 3.12
N PHE A 779 -4.94 10.94 2.03
CA PHE A 779 -6.12 11.63 1.52
C PHE A 779 -7.39 10.89 1.95
N HIS A 780 -8.40 11.61 2.35
CA HIS A 780 -9.76 11.08 2.40
C HIS A 780 -10.30 10.96 0.98
N SER A 781 -10.53 9.73 0.53
CA SER A 781 -10.83 9.42 -0.87
C SER A 781 -12.29 9.59 -1.26
N PHE A 782 -13.16 9.75 -0.28
CA PHE A 782 -14.58 9.89 -0.53
C PHE A 782 -14.92 11.29 -1.08
N PRO A 783 -15.84 11.43 -2.04
CA PRO A 783 -16.04 12.70 -2.74
C PRO A 783 -16.26 13.92 -1.85
N ASP A 784 -16.96 13.78 -0.72
CA ASP A 784 -17.23 14.88 0.21
C ASP A 784 -16.05 15.24 1.13
N MET A 785 -15.01 14.40 1.15
CA MET A 785 -13.84 14.57 2.01
C MET A 785 -12.53 14.62 1.24
N LEU A 786 -12.55 14.55 -0.09
CA LEU A 786 -11.39 14.38 -0.94
C LEU A 786 -10.34 15.48 -0.76
N LYS A 787 -9.60 15.39 0.34
CA LYS A 787 -8.55 16.32 0.77
C LYS A 787 -7.53 15.63 1.66
N PHE A 788 -6.41 16.29 1.89
CA PHE A 788 -5.42 15.83 2.86
C PHE A 788 -5.99 15.70 4.27
N ASP A 789 -5.54 14.69 5.01
CA ASP A 789 -5.70 14.69 6.45
C ASP A 789 -4.84 15.85 7.02
N PRO A 790 -5.40 16.74 7.81
CA PRO A 790 -4.66 17.89 8.31
C PRO A 790 -3.73 17.57 9.48
N LEU A 791 -3.85 16.42 10.14
CA LEU A 791 -2.98 16.04 11.25
C LEU A 791 -1.78 15.26 10.71
N SER A 792 -0.57 15.81 10.86
CA SER A 792 0.67 15.06 10.55
C SER A 792 0.93 13.98 11.59
N GLY A 793 1.91 13.15 11.36
CA GLY A 793 2.31 12.06 12.26
C GLY A 793 2.58 10.83 11.41
N ASP A 794 1.85 9.84 11.47
CA ASP A 794 1.78 8.51 10.84
C ASP A 794 2.28 8.36 9.37
N ASN A 795 3.15 9.27 8.95
CA ASN A 795 3.71 9.39 7.60
C ASN A 795 5.19 8.96 7.51
N GLY A 796 5.86 8.80 8.65
CA GLY A 796 7.29 8.46 8.69
C GLY A 796 7.61 7.12 8.05
N PRO A 797 6.88 6.04 8.34
CA PRO A 797 7.06 4.73 7.73
C PRO A 797 6.95 4.77 6.21
N ASN A 798 5.98 5.49 5.68
CA ASN A 798 5.81 5.64 4.23
C ASN A 798 7.02 6.36 3.61
N PHE A 799 7.49 7.45 4.24
CA PHE A 799 8.66 8.18 3.77
C PHE A 799 9.95 7.37 3.93
N PHE A 800 10.08 6.53 4.96
CA PHE A 800 11.16 5.54 5.06
C PHE A 800 11.20 4.66 3.81
N GLY A 801 10.05 4.07 3.42
CA GLY A 801 9.94 3.28 2.21
C GLY A 801 10.31 4.06 0.95
N HIS A 802 9.86 5.31 0.82
CA HIS A 802 10.28 6.19 -0.29
C HIS A 802 11.80 6.40 -0.31
N ALA A 803 12.41 6.72 0.83
CA ALA A 803 13.85 6.94 0.94
C ALA A 803 14.68 5.71 0.56
N PHE A 804 14.16 4.51 0.86
CA PHE A 804 14.81 3.25 0.48
C PHE A 804 14.64 2.89 -0.99
N ASN A 805 13.51 3.22 -1.61
CA ASN A 805 13.14 2.76 -2.94
C ASN A 805 13.48 3.75 -4.06
N THR A 806 13.56 5.05 -3.73
CA THR A 806 13.79 6.09 -4.74
C THR A 806 15.05 5.79 -5.53
N ALA A 807 14.88 5.63 -6.84
CA ALA A 807 15.91 5.24 -7.80
C ALA A 807 15.47 5.55 -9.23
N THR A 808 16.43 5.58 -10.15
CA THR A 808 16.16 5.64 -11.57
C THR A 808 16.29 4.25 -12.19
N TYR A 809 15.22 3.76 -12.84
CA TYR A 809 15.20 2.47 -13.54
C TYR A 809 15.21 2.71 -15.05
N ILE A 810 16.19 2.13 -15.74
CA ILE A 810 16.35 2.21 -17.20
C ILE A 810 15.94 0.88 -17.79
N VAL A 811 14.87 0.86 -18.58
CA VAL A 811 14.23 -0.36 -19.07
C VAL A 811 14.15 -0.35 -20.60
N ARG A 812 14.41 -1.51 -21.21
CA ARG A 812 14.10 -1.77 -22.62
C ARG A 812 12.89 -2.71 -22.71
N HIS A 813 11.71 -2.13 -22.87
CA HIS A 813 10.48 -2.91 -23.00
C HIS A 813 10.26 -3.35 -24.46
N PRO A 814 9.83 -4.61 -24.73
CA PRO A 814 9.67 -5.10 -26.09
C PRO A 814 8.61 -4.31 -26.89
N GLU A 815 7.55 -3.84 -26.24
CA GLU A 815 6.46 -3.09 -26.89
C GLU A 815 6.64 -1.57 -26.84
N PHE A 816 7.30 -1.03 -25.79
CA PHE A 816 7.38 0.43 -25.55
C PHE A 816 8.76 1.02 -25.89
N GLY A 817 9.75 0.18 -26.20
CA GLY A 817 11.12 0.61 -26.46
C GLY A 817 11.86 0.99 -25.15
N TRP A 818 12.75 1.96 -25.23
CA TRP A 818 13.46 2.48 -24.07
C TRP A 818 12.59 3.43 -23.27
N VAL A 819 12.43 3.14 -21.99
CA VAL A 819 11.67 3.92 -21.02
C VAL A 819 12.49 4.07 -19.73
N ALA A 820 12.22 5.14 -18.98
CA ALA A 820 12.83 5.37 -17.67
C ALA A 820 11.75 5.67 -16.62
N PHE A 821 11.98 5.14 -15.42
CA PHE A 821 11.25 5.51 -14.21
C PHE A 821 12.20 6.35 -13.36
N GLY A 822 11.78 7.49 -12.87
CA GLY A 822 12.61 8.41 -12.08
C GLY A 822 13.64 9.22 -12.89
N GLY A 823 13.44 9.35 -14.20
CA GLY A 823 14.31 10.12 -15.06
C GLY A 823 13.76 10.25 -16.47
N ASN A 824 14.40 11.08 -17.29
CA ASN A 824 14.05 11.28 -18.70
C ASN A 824 15.06 10.55 -19.58
N ALA A 825 14.57 9.62 -20.41
CA ALA A 825 15.38 8.85 -21.35
C ALA A 825 15.36 9.45 -22.74
N ARG A 826 16.55 9.58 -23.37
CA ARG A 826 16.71 10.00 -24.77
C ARG A 826 17.59 9.00 -25.51
N VAL A 827 17.17 8.58 -26.68
CA VAL A 827 17.92 7.68 -27.55
C VAL A 827 18.60 8.48 -28.65
N ASP A 828 19.90 8.38 -28.74
CA ASP A 828 20.74 9.02 -29.74
C ASP A 828 21.62 7.94 -30.42
N GLY A 829 21.19 7.48 -31.60
CA GLY A 829 21.83 6.34 -32.28
C GLY A 829 21.79 5.07 -31.42
N HIS A 830 22.93 4.60 -30.97
CA HIS A 830 23.05 3.45 -30.07
C HIS A 830 23.16 3.82 -28.59
N THR A 831 23.28 5.09 -28.29
CA THR A 831 23.42 5.57 -26.91
C THR A 831 22.07 5.95 -26.32
N VAL A 832 21.74 5.37 -25.19
CA VAL A 832 20.59 5.76 -24.37
C VAL A 832 21.11 6.63 -23.23
N LYS A 833 20.70 7.90 -23.23
CA LYS A 833 21.08 8.87 -22.20
C LYS A 833 19.92 9.06 -21.24
N VAL A 834 20.15 8.93 -19.94
CA VAL A 834 19.15 9.13 -18.90
C VAL A 834 19.66 10.14 -17.89
N ALA A 835 18.86 11.19 -17.65
CA ALA A 835 19.06 12.10 -16.53
C ALA A 835 18.26 11.59 -15.33
N PRO A 836 18.88 11.16 -14.22
CA PRO A 836 18.19 10.81 -12.99
C PRO A 836 17.50 12.06 -12.40
N LEU A 837 16.20 11.93 -12.11
CA LEU A 837 15.34 12.98 -11.58
C LEU A 837 14.53 12.49 -10.36
N ASP A 838 14.86 11.28 -9.88
CA ASP A 838 14.31 10.81 -8.61
C ASP A 838 14.76 11.71 -7.45
N SER A 839 14.09 11.60 -6.30
CA SER A 839 14.27 12.53 -5.18
C SER A 839 15.70 12.56 -4.60
N PHE A 840 16.48 11.46 -4.69
CA PHE A 840 17.80 11.35 -4.08
C PHE A 840 18.95 11.21 -5.06
N ARG A 841 18.72 10.62 -6.21
CA ARG A 841 19.75 10.35 -7.24
C ARG A 841 20.91 9.51 -6.71
N LEU A 842 20.61 8.58 -5.79
CA LEU A 842 21.61 7.69 -5.19
C LEU A 842 21.65 6.32 -5.85
N ARG A 843 20.66 5.99 -6.67
CA ARG A 843 20.52 4.61 -7.18
C ARG A 843 20.06 4.60 -8.62
N VAL A 844 20.68 3.72 -9.42
CA VAL A 844 20.31 3.51 -10.82
C VAL A 844 20.30 2.02 -11.12
N TYR A 845 19.25 1.53 -11.75
CA TYR A 845 19.16 0.16 -12.26
C TYR A 845 19.06 0.14 -13.78
N VAL A 846 20.01 -0.52 -14.42
CA VAL A 846 20.01 -0.74 -15.88
C VAL A 846 19.49 -2.14 -16.14
N ALA A 847 18.17 -2.27 -16.30
CA ALA A 847 17.46 -3.55 -16.34
C ALA A 847 17.97 -4.53 -17.43
N PRO A 848 18.27 -4.09 -18.70
CA PRO A 848 18.81 -4.99 -19.71
C PRO A 848 20.17 -5.61 -19.39
N LEU A 849 20.89 -5.04 -18.42
CA LEU A 849 22.21 -5.50 -17.97
C LEU A 849 22.18 -6.14 -16.57
N GLY A 850 21.03 -6.13 -15.90
CA GLY A 850 20.90 -6.53 -14.51
C GLY A 850 21.78 -5.70 -13.57
N LEU A 851 22.21 -4.51 -13.98
CA LEU A 851 23.22 -3.71 -13.33
C LEU A 851 22.59 -2.72 -12.33
N TRP A 852 22.90 -2.89 -11.06
CA TRP A 852 22.49 -2.04 -9.95
C TRP A 852 23.66 -1.20 -9.46
N LEU A 853 23.53 0.10 -9.55
CA LEU A 853 24.52 1.08 -9.14
C LEU A 853 23.98 1.87 -7.95
N THR A 854 24.76 1.92 -6.86
CA THR A 854 24.36 2.66 -5.65
C THR A 854 25.52 3.53 -5.16
N LEU A 855 25.18 4.66 -4.52
CA LEU A 855 26.13 5.58 -3.95
C LEU A 855 25.92 5.67 -2.43
N ASP A 856 26.99 5.40 -1.65
CA ASP A 856 27.00 5.71 -0.22
C ASP A 856 27.28 7.22 0.04
N ALA A 857 27.92 7.89 -0.92
CA ALA A 857 28.14 9.33 -0.97
C ALA A 857 28.22 9.81 -2.42
N GLY A 858 27.82 11.04 -2.69
CA GLY A 858 27.72 11.62 -4.03
C GLY A 858 26.30 11.51 -4.58
N LYS A 859 26.11 11.84 -5.87
CA LYS A 859 24.82 11.73 -6.57
C LYS A 859 25.02 11.45 -8.06
N PHE A 860 24.11 10.73 -8.67
CA PHE A 860 24.07 10.55 -10.13
C PHE A 860 23.50 11.81 -10.82
N GLU A 861 24.13 12.26 -11.90
CA GLU A 861 23.65 13.34 -12.76
C GLU A 861 23.26 12.85 -14.17
N SER A 862 23.96 11.80 -14.64
CA SER A 862 23.70 11.22 -15.96
C SER A 862 24.10 9.76 -16.00
N VAL A 863 23.37 8.98 -16.80
CA VAL A 863 23.73 7.59 -17.14
C VAL A 863 23.60 7.44 -18.66
N GLU A 864 24.64 6.92 -19.28
CA GLU A 864 24.70 6.63 -20.72
C GLU A 864 24.92 5.12 -20.89
N VAL A 865 24.07 4.49 -21.69
CA VAL A 865 24.14 3.05 -21.99
C VAL A 865 24.30 2.89 -23.49
N ASP A 866 25.38 2.26 -23.93
CA ASP A 866 25.53 1.86 -25.32
C ASP A 866 24.76 0.56 -25.55
N SER A 867 23.65 0.65 -26.28
CA SER A 867 22.73 -0.47 -26.52
C SER A 867 23.32 -1.58 -27.41
N LYS A 868 24.46 -1.33 -28.07
CA LYS A 868 25.15 -2.29 -28.95
C LYS A 868 26.25 -3.05 -28.21
N THR A 869 27.03 -2.34 -27.39
CA THR A 869 28.19 -2.92 -26.68
C THR A 869 27.87 -3.28 -25.24
N GLY A 870 26.81 -2.73 -24.65
CA GLY A 870 26.49 -2.85 -23.23
C GLY A 870 27.40 -2.01 -22.32
N ALA A 871 28.28 -1.16 -22.87
CA ALA A 871 29.09 -0.27 -22.05
C ALA A 871 28.21 0.78 -21.34
N VAL A 872 28.56 1.07 -20.10
CA VAL A 872 27.82 2.06 -19.29
C VAL A 872 28.78 3.15 -18.84
N ARG A 873 28.32 4.40 -18.93
CA ARG A 873 29.03 5.57 -18.47
C ARG A 873 28.16 6.34 -17.49
N VAL A 874 28.67 6.61 -16.29
CA VAL A 874 27.94 7.34 -15.27
C VAL A 874 28.62 8.67 -14.97
N GLY A 875 27.81 9.75 -14.96
CA GLY A 875 28.22 11.08 -14.54
C GLY A 875 27.82 11.31 -13.10
N LEU A 876 28.80 11.60 -12.26
CA LEU A 876 28.60 11.89 -10.82
C LEU A 876 28.70 13.39 -10.58
N GLY A 877 27.90 13.91 -9.66
CA GLY A 877 27.90 15.31 -9.26
C GLY A 877 29.24 15.75 -8.66
N GLY A 878 29.54 17.02 -8.81
CA GLY A 878 30.82 17.57 -8.41
C GLY A 878 31.10 17.52 -6.91
N VAL A 879 32.36 17.78 -6.58
CA VAL A 879 32.85 17.86 -5.19
C VAL A 879 32.07 18.90 -4.37
N THR A 880 31.77 18.56 -3.13
CA THR A 880 31.20 19.47 -2.12
C THR A 880 32.15 19.65 -0.94
N GLN A 881 31.84 20.57 -0.05
CA GLN A 881 32.66 20.79 1.17
C GLN A 881 32.68 19.55 2.11
N PHE A 882 31.67 18.66 2.01
CA PHE A 882 31.56 17.48 2.86
C PHE A 882 31.88 16.18 2.12
N THR A 883 31.90 16.19 0.79
CA THR A 883 32.01 14.99 -0.05
C THR A 883 33.09 15.22 -1.11
N SER A 884 34.30 14.78 -0.82
CA SER A 884 35.45 14.88 -1.73
C SER A 884 35.54 13.73 -2.73
N ALA A 885 34.91 12.61 -2.43
CA ALA A 885 34.85 11.42 -3.29
C ALA A 885 33.51 10.72 -3.17
N ALA A 886 32.98 10.23 -4.28
CA ALA A 886 31.82 9.35 -4.28
C ALA A 886 32.21 7.93 -3.85
N ARG A 887 31.25 7.18 -3.32
CA ARG A 887 31.39 5.77 -2.96
C ARG A 887 30.42 4.96 -3.81
N LEU A 888 30.93 4.43 -4.91
CA LEU A 888 30.13 3.72 -5.93
C LEU A 888 30.17 2.21 -5.71
N ARG A 889 29.01 1.60 -5.48
CA ARG A 889 28.82 0.16 -5.49
C ARG A 889 28.29 -0.30 -6.83
N ILE A 890 28.78 -1.44 -7.29
CA ILE A 890 28.39 -2.07 -8.56
C ILE A 890 27.93 -3.49 -8.25
N GLU A 891 26.66 -3.77 -8.46
CA GLU A 891 26.02 -5.04 -8.15
C GLU A 891 25.25 -5.56 -9.36
N GLN A 892 25.05 -6.85 -9.45
CA GLN A 892 24.27 -7.51 -10.50
C GLN A 892 23.34 -8.54 -9.86
N PRO A 893 22.21 -8.09 -9.27
CA PRO A 893 21.24 -8.97 -8.64
C PRO A 893 20.67 -10.00 -9.62
N ALA A 894 20.34 -9.59 -10.85
CA ALA A 894 19.95 -10.51 -11.91
C ALA A 894 21.18 -11.11 -12.60
N LYS A 895 21.21 -12.43 -12.71
CA LYS A 895 22.21 -13.16 -13.52
C LYS A 895 21.69 -13.35 -14.93
N LEU A 896 21.93 -12.38 -15.79
CA LEU A 896 21.48 -12.43 -17.17
C LEU A 896 22.48 -13.23 -18.04
N GLN A 897 21.95 -14.10 -18.89
CA GLN A 897 22.77 -14.89 -19.81
C GLN A 897 23.50 -13.96 -20.81
N GLY A 898 24.81 -14.15 -20.94
CA GLY A 898 25.64 -13.37 -21.87
C GLY A 898 26.03 -11.98 -21.36
N VAL A 899 25.72 -11.64 -20.12
CA VAL A 899 26.18 -10.40 -19.47
C VAL A 899 27.33 -10.73 -18.52
N GLY A 900 28.50 -10.11 -18.74
CA GLY A 900 29.70 -10.26 -17.89
C GLY A 900 29.59 -9.45 -16.59
N ILE A 901 30.61 -9.53 -15.74
CA ILE A 901 30.69 -8.77 -14.49
C ILE A 901 31.17 -7.33 -14.80
N PHE A 902 30.40 -6.33 -14.35
CA PHE A 902 30.76 -4.93 -14.55
C PHE A 902 31.86 -4.46 -13.61
N ARG A 903 32.83 -3.72 -14.15
CA ARG A 903 33.90 -3.07 -13.40
C ARG A 903 34.24 -1.70 -14.02
N PRO A 904 34.78 -0.75 -13.22
CA PRO A 904 35.35 0.46 -13.77
C PRO A 904 36.49 0.16 -14.75
N VAL A 905 36.52 0.87 -15.89
CA VAL A 905 37.60 0.77 -16.87
C VAL A 905 38.94 1.22 -16.28
N LYS A 906 38.93 2.32 -15.54
CA LYS A 906 40.10 2.79 -14.81
C LYS A 906 40.13 2.13 -13.43
N PRO A 907 41.28 1.63 -12.97
CA PRO A 907 41.42 1.11 -11.62
C PRO A 907 41.06 2.16 -10.58
N LEU A 908 40.20 1.80 -9.62
CA LEU A 908 39.80 2.62 -8.49
C LEU A 908 40.12 1.88 -7.19
N GLN A 909 40.41 2.62 -6.15
CA GLN A 909 40.52 2.06 -4.80
C GLN A 909 39.15 1.59 -4.32
N THR A 910 39.13 0.56 -3.48
CA THR A 910 37.90 0.06 -2.85
C THR A 910 37.94 0.26 -1.35
N GLU A 911 36.84 0.66 -0.78
CA GLU A 911 36.63 0.81 0.67
C GLU A 911 35.25 0.24 1.02
N ARG A 912 35.18 -0.77 1.90
CA ARG A 912 33.89 -1.37 2.31
C ARG A 912 33.02 -1.79 1.12
N ASP A 913 33.59 -2.48 0.16
CA ASP A 913 32.99 -2.95 -1.09
C ASP A 913 32.48 -1.84 -2.05
N ALA A 914 32.83 -0.58 -1.81
CA ALA A 914 32.53 0.52 -2.72
C ALA A 914 33.82 1.02 -3.42
N TYR A 915 33.70 1.38 -4.68
CA TYR A 915 34.77 2.09 -5.42
C TYR A 915 34.83 3.54 -4.97
N VAL A 916 35.99 3.99 -4.59
CA VAL A 916 36.26 5.39 -4.22
C VAL A 916 36.54 6.19 -5.47
N VAL A 917 35.63 7.10 -5.83
CA VAL A 917 35.74 7.95 -7.02
C VAL A 917 36.01 9.38 -6.58
N PRO A 918 37.25 9.90 -6.69
CA PRO A 918 37.54 11.30 -6.41
C PRO A 918 36.68 12.21 -7.29
N LEU A 919 36.01 13.19 -6.67
CA LEU A 919 35.09 14.09 -7.39
C LEU A 919 35.82 15.36 -7.85
N GLU A 920 35.52 15.79 -9.07
CA GLU A 920 35.98 17.05 -9.66
C GLU A 920 34.99 18.19 -9.37
N LYS A 921 35.34 19.44 -9.72
CA LYS A 921 34.42 20.58 -9.59
C LYS A 921 33.16 20.49 -10.47
N GLY A 922 33.25 19.80 -11.60
CA GLY A 922 32.13 19.49 -12.49
C GLY A 922 31.73 18.02 -12.41
N THR A 923 30.97 17.56 -13.41
CA THR A 923 30.57 16.16 -13.51
C THR A 923 31.78 15.23 -13.67
N THR A 924 31.94 14.31 -12.74
CA THR A 924 32.97 13.26 -12.77
C THR A 924 32.41 12.04 -13.49
N TRP A 925 33.11 11.60 -14.56
CA TRP A 925 32.67 10.47 -15.36
C TRP A 925 33.39 9.17 -14.99
N VAL A 926 32.62 8.09 -14.82
CA VAL A 926 33.12 6.73 -14.62
C VAL A 926 32.59 5.84 -15.74
N GLU A 927 33.51 5.17 -16.44
CA GLU A 927 33.18 4.22 -17.49
C GLU A 927 33.21 2.79 -16.90
N LEU A 928 32.16 2.02 -17.20
CA LEU A 928 31.96 0.65 -16.74
C LEU A 928 31.88 -0.29 -17.95
N ILE A 929 32.60 -1.38 -17.90
CA ILE A 929 32.53 -2.45 -18.90
C ILE A 929 32.26 -3.79 -18.24
N ALA A 930 31.53 -4.65 -18.96
CA ALA A 930 31.41 -6.05 -18.61
C ALA A 930 32.72 -6.79 -19.01
N VAL A 931 33.28 -7.54 -18.09
CA VAL A 931 34.41 -8.44 -18.35
C VAL A 931 33.94 -9.88 -18.33
N ASP A 932 34.43 -10.70 -19.25
CA ASP A 932 34.08 -12.12 -19.31
C ASP A 932 34.43 -12.83 -18.01
N ILE A 933 33.57 -13.71 -17.56
CA ILE A 933 33.82 -14.55 -16.40
C ILE A 933 34.87 -15.61 -16.80
N LEU A 934 36.14 -15.42 -16.43
CA LEU A 934 37.05 -16.55 -16.34
C LEU A 934 36.46 -17.53 -15.31
N PRO A 935 36.47 -18.88 -15.56
CA PRO A 935 35.86 -19.85 -14.66
C PRO A 935 36.38 -19.64 -13.24
N ALA A 936 35.46 -19.33 -12.34
CA ALA A 936 35.75 -18.87 -11.01
C ALA A 936 36.51 -19.92 -10.21
N MET A 937 37.63 -19.53 -9.66
CA MET A 937 38.10 -20.12 -8.42
C MET A 937 37.05 -19.91 -7.34
N ASN A 938 36.60 -21.00 -6.71
CA ASN A 938 35.72 -20.97 -5.53
C ASN A 938 36.35 -20.08 -4.44
N GLY A 939 35.90 -18.86 -4.31
CA GLY A 939 36.33 -17.94 -3.27
C GLY A 939 35.11 -17.33 -2.58
N ARG A 940 34.94 -17.62 -1.30
CA ARG A 940 34.21 -16.73 -0.37
C ARG A 940 34.93 -15.38 -0.42
N ASP A 941 34.20 -14.29 -0.36
CA ASP A 941 34.80 -12.98 -0.11
C ASP A 941 35.53 -13.03 1.25
N SER A 942 36.48 -12.14 1.43
CA SER A 942 37.34 -12.09 2.61
C SER A 942 36.62 -11.91 3.94
N TYR A 943 35.30 -11.76 3.95
CA TYR A 943 34.49 -11.49 5.12
C TYR A 943 33.40 -12.55 5.42
N GLY A 944 33.32 -13.63 4.62
CA GLY A 944 32.39 -14.74 4.89
C GLY A 944 30.92 -14.40 4.80
N VAL A 945 30.57 -13.24 4.22
CA VAL A 945 29.19 -12.81 4.00
C VAL A 945 28.66 -13.50 2.74
N PRO A 946 27.51 -14.14 2.79
CA PRO A 946 26.81 -14.53 1.57
C PRO A 946 26.61 -13.27 0.72
N ARG A 947 26.95 -13.28 -0.57
CA ARG A 947 26.88 -12.14 -1.49
C ARG A 947 25.44 -11.64 -1.78
N TRP A 948 24.56 -11.63 -0.80
CA TRP A 948 23.17 -11.28 -0.91
C TRP A 948 22.88 -9.84 -0.50
N PHE A 949 23.81 -9.28 0.25
CA PHE A 949 23.64 -8.00 0.92
C PHE A 949 24.82 -7.10 0.70
N CYS A 950 24.88 -6.45 -0.43
CA CYS A 950 25.75 -5.31 -0.60
C CYS A 950 24.94 -4.12 -1.10
N GLY A 951 24.94 -3.02 -0.33
CA GLY A 951 24.32 -1.75 -0.68
C GLY A 951 22.81 -1.76 -0.82
N ASN A 952 22.15 -1.55 0.24
CA ASN A 952 20.72 -1.28 0.37
C ASN A 952 19.70 -2.26 -0.23
N LEU A 953 20.09 -3.36 -0.91
CA LEU A 953 19.12 -4.42 -1.34
C LEU A 953 19.87 -5.58 -2.08
N TRP A 954 19.66 -6.77 -1.67
CA TRP A 954 19.75 -8.14 -2.21
C TRP A 954 20.64 -8.50 -3.41
N VAL A 955 21.52 -9.48 -3.22
CA VAL A 955 22.21 -10.26 -4.26
C VAL A 955 22.09 -11.77 -3.94
N PRO A 956 21.61 -12.64 -4.85
CA PRO A 956 21.41 -14.06 -4.56
C PRO A 956 22.69 -14.90 -4.47
N PRO A 957 22.69 -16.03 -3.72
CA PRO A 957 23.84 -16.91 -3.61
C PRO A 957 24.15 -17.69 -4.87
N THR A 958 25.43 -17.83 -5.13
CA THR A 958 25.95 -18.75 -6.15
C THR A 958 26.04 -20.16 -5.62
N THR A 959 24.97 -20.91 -5.61
CA THR A 959 25.01 -22.39 -5.71
C THR A 959 23.68 -22.88 -6.26
N ALA A 960 23.54 -22.83 -7.57
CA ALA A 960 22.51 -23.62 -8.25
C ALA A 960 23.07 -25.04 -8.45
N LEU A 961 22.67 -25.97 -7.62
CA LEU A 961 22.64 -27.36 -7.97
C LEU A 961 21.51 -27.57 -8.99
N LEU A 962 21.91 -27.72 -10.25
CA LEU A 962 21.06 -28.18 -11.34
C LEU A 962 20.45 -29.55 -10.97
N HIS A 963 19.25 -29.55 -10.48
CA HIS A 963 18.36 -30.70 -10.57
C HIS A 963 17.49 -30.54 -11.80
N ARG A 964 17.97 -31.06 -12.94
CA ARG A 964 17.14 -31.46 -14.07
C ARG A 964 16.12 -32.49 -13.57
N ARG A 965 14.90 -32.10 -13.29
CA ARG A 965 13.79 -33.06 -13.28
C ARG A 965 13.34 -33.28 -14.70
N THR A 966 13.83 -34.37 -15.28
CA THR A 966 13.25 -35.03 -16.44
C THR A 966 11.90 -35.59 -16.03
N THR A 967 10.81 -34.95 -16.44
CA THR A 967 9.46 -35.51 -16.37
C THR A 967 9.35 -36.64 -17.38
N LYS A 968 9.54 -37.90 -16.95
CA LYS A 968 9.05 -39.08 -17.68
C LYS A 968 7.53 -39.20 -17.41
N ARG A 969 6.75 -38.95 -18.44
CA ARG A 969 5.36 -39.41 -18.51
C ARG A 969 5.32 -40.93 -18.47
N LEU A 970 4.81 -41.52 -17.41
CA LEU A 970 4.41 -42.92 -17.34
C LEU A 970 2.91 -43.01 -17.66
N TYR A 971 2.61 -43.62 -18.80
CA TYR A 971 1.30 -44.13 -19.15
C TYR A 971 1.03 -45.41 -18.30
N PHE A 972 0.02 -45.35 -17.45
CA PHE A 972 -0.55 -46.59 -16.90
C PHE A 972 -1.78 -46.98 -17.71
N ARG A 973 -1.67 -48.11 -18.37
CA ARG A 973 -2.81 -48.88 -18.96
C ARG A 973 -3.54 -49.57 -17.81
N ALA A 974 -4.83 -49.35 -17.73
CA ALA A 974 -5.70 -50.08 -16.85
C ALA A 974 -5.88 -51.52 -17.38
N ILE A 975 -5.77 -52.49 -16.50
CA ILE A 975 -6.37 -53.84 -16.67
C ILE A 975 -7.23 -54.09 -15.45
N ARG A 976 -8.51 -54.36 -15.75
CA ARG A 976 -9.46 -54.96 -14.79
C ARG A 976 -9.30 -56.49 -14.82
N PRO A 977 -9.75 -57.24 -13.84
CA PRO A 977 -11.11 -57.29 -13.40
C PRO A 977 -11.37 -56.71 -12.01
#